data_686a246aeaf9c8cb2c579f27e41a9ef6
#
_entry.id   686a246aeaf9c8cb2c579f27e41a9ef6
#
_cell.length_a   1.000
_cell.length_b   1.000
_cell.length_c   1.000
_cell.angle_alpha   90.00
_cell.angle_beta   90.00
_cell.angle_gamma   90.00
#
_symmetry.space_group_name_H-M   'P 1'
#
loop_
_entity.id
_entity.type
_entity.pdbx_description
1 polymer ?
#
loop_
_entity_poly.entity_id
_entity_poly.type
_entity_poly.pdbx_seq_one_letter_code
_entity_poly.pdbx_strand_id
1 'polypeptide(L)'
;MLARKAYRDLRAMGLRAVLIVAVIGAGPGTAAGISLALHDVEHTRDAFYSRYRLANLDLRLRRPLAAGPLLRRAQAAGAQRAETRLILDGAALYGGAQTSAEAVGMPVAAPLNRLAVTAGRGLARGAARGVVLDTDYADRFGIGVGDRLRLRLAGRTIALRVRGLARSPEYLLATANPDYLVPQRGSLAVAFLPRSSLQRLTGLRGRADDLAVDLPGGGQGPRARRLEAGLPTERVTPRSRQYGLRLTEADVHSFSIFAPVMGLVFGIVGLLLIALSLRRLVSSQRRELGALLAIGYPPRTVVASVLLPAAALGALGAALAAAVTIGVGRLVADEYSSAVGFPAVRYPLAVGPLALAAGLALAATLLAAALPAYRLARLDPIEALRGERVGSFELPGWLQRLTAVGPPALTYGLRGLLRRPLLSAATVVSIAGAIGLAAALNILVSSTNSAVDAEFAGQGWTHSADLARPLPDARAAALTRRAGAARAEATVKGPAELNAAGGGRTGIQLAGLPRRPALLRLDLTSGSGPAPGRIVLSAQTARRLGVSLGDHLSLRTSAGRTAVTAGGIARTLAGEQSYLPRRRASRLLGLPGRATTVLVAGDARVAGRLRADPAVARVTSKASALTAERELLDELTGLISVLQAISLGVGALFLVSTLALSYLDRRGEFATLAALGYGRRQIGAAVAGEALSQTLVAAALSIPLGVLIASPLSQRIAEAWFEIGLHPEPPSFLLVILPALALALLAAAHATRRALQLNIAATVRARLIG
;
A
#
# COMPACT_ATOMS: atom_id res chain seq x y z
N MET A 1 -12.41 8.13 50.56
CA MET A 1 -12.54 6.67 50.77
C MET A 1 -12.44 5.92 49.42
N LEU A 2 -13.23 6.27 48.38
CA LEU A 2 -13.23 5.63 47.09
C LEU A 2 -11.86 5.63 46.37
N ALA A 3 -11.13 6.76 46.37
CA ALA A 3 -9.81 6.85 45.76
C ALA A 3 -8.76 5.90 46.38
N ARG A 4 -8.78 5.77 47.69
CA ARG A 4 -7.89 4.82 48.41
C ARG A 4 -8.25 3.36 48.08
N LYS A 5 -9.55 3.05 47.94
CA LYS A 5 -9.99 1.72 47.47
C LYS A 5 -9.52 1.48 46.07
N ALA A 6 -9.75 2.40 45.13
CA ALA A 6 -9.33 2.29 43.75
C ALA A 6 -7.81 2.07 43.59
N TYR A 7 -7.00 2.80 44.34
CA TYR A 7 -5.54 2.62 44.35
C TYR A 7 -5.14 1.24 44.82
N ARG A 8 -5.74 0.76 45.94
CA ARG A 8 -5.47 -0.58 46.47
C ARG A 8 -5.88 -1.67 45.52
N ASP A 9 -7.06 -1.52 44.89
CA ASP A 9 -7.59 -2.47 43.90
C ASP A 9 -6.66 -2.55 42.68
N LEU A 10 -6.23 -1.39 42.11
CA LEU A 10 -5.27 -1.34 41.01
C LEU A 10 -3.94 -2.00 41.34
N ARG A 11 -3.41 -1.74 42.56
CA ARG A 11 -2.15 -2.37 43.00
C ARG A 11 -2.30 -3.88 43.17
N ALA A 12 -3.45 -4.35 43.68
CA ALA A 12 -3.74 -5.76 43.85
C ALA A 12 -3.92 -6.49 42.49
N MET A 13 -4.33 -5.78 41.44
CA MET A 13 -4.50 -6.33 40.08
C MET A 13 -3.15 -6.73 39.44
N GLY A 14 -2.04 -6.07 39.78
CA GLY A 14 -0.71 -6.40 39.26
C GLY A 14 -0.67 -6.60 37.75
N LEU A 15 -0.27 -7.79 37.28
CA LEU A 15 -0.17 -8.14 35.86
C LEU A 15 -1.49 -7.98 35.11
N ARG A 16 -2.65 -8.19 35.75
CA ARG A 16 -3.97 -8.02 35.13
C ARG A 16 -4.18 -6.58 34.65
N ALA A 17 -3.81 -5.58 35.46
CA ALA A 17 -3.90 -4.18 35.10
C ALA A 17 -3.03 -3.85 33.86
N VAL A 18 -1.81 -4.37 33.82
CA VAL A 18 -0.88 -4.17 32.69
C VAL A 18 -1.48 -4.75 31.41
N LEU A 19 -2.02 -5.97 31.44
CA LEU A 19 -2.62 -6.60 30.28
C LEU A 19 -3.88 -5.85 29.80
N ILE A 20 -4.70 -5.38 30.72
CA ILE A 20 -5.90 -4.59 30.39
C ILE A 20 -5.48 -3.26 29.77
N VAL A 21 -4.52 -2.55 30.32
CA VAL A 21 -3.97 -1.30 29.76
C VAL A 21 -3.38 -1.54 28.38
N ALA A 22 -2.63 -2.64 28.19
CA ALA A 22 -2.08 -3.00 26.89
C ALA A 22 -3.18 -3.22 25.82
N VAL A 23 -4.26 -3.92 26.17
CA VAL A 23 -5.41 -4.15 25.30
C VAL A 23 -6.13 -2.83 24.98
N ILE A 24 -6.36 -1.98 26.01
CA ILE A 24 -7.02 -0.68 25.85
C ILE A 24 -6.20 0.21 24.89
N GLY A 25 -4.87 0.18 25.01
CA GLY A 25 -3.99 1.04 24.21
C GLY A 25 -3.77 0.53 22.79
N ALA A 26 -3.62 -0.78 22.60
CA ALA A 26 -3.22 -1.36 21.33
C ALA A 26 -4.25 -1.19 20.21
N GLY A 27 -5.53 -1.49 20.45
CA GLY A 27 -6.57 -1.44 19.42
C GLY A 27 -6.79 -0.02 18.86
N PRO A 28 -7.26 0.93 19.70
CA PRO A 28 -7.45 2.32 19.28
C PRO A 28 -6.16 2.99 18.80
N GLY A 29 -5.02 2.68 19.45
CA GLY A 29 -3.71 3.22 19.08
C GLY A 29 -3.26 2.80 17.69
N THR A 30 -3.41 1.54 17.32
CA THR A 30 -3.08 1.04 15.99
C THR A 30 -4.02 1.63 14.93
N ALA A 31 -5.32 1.67 15.20
CA ALA A 31 -6.29 2.25 14.29
C ALA A 31 -5.99 3.72 13.97
N ALA A 32 -5.73 4.52 15.00
CA ALA A 32 -5.39 5.93 14.83
C ALA A 32 -3.97 6.14 14.27
N GLY A 33 -3.04 5.19 14.53
CA GLY A 33 -1.68 5.21 14.00
C GLY A 33 -1.63 5.15 12.48
N ILE A 34 -2.50 4.36 11.85
CA ILE A 34 -2.62 4.30 10.39
C ILE A 34 -3.14 5.65 9.84
N SER A 35 -4.09 6.28 10.55
CA SER A 35 -4.59 7.61 10.18
C SER A 35 -3.51 8.69 10.35
N LEU A 36 -2.66 8.58 11.38
CA LEU A 36 -1.50 9.47 11.57
C LEU A 36 -0.47 9.29 10.47
N ALA A 37 -0.19 8.03 10.06
CA ALA A 37 0.72 7.75 8.95
C ALA A 37 0.27 8.44 7.66
N LEU A 38 -1.02 8.36 7.34
CA LEU A 38 -1.59 9.05 6.17
C LEU A 38 -1.34 10.56 6.24
N HIS A 39 -1.62 11.18 7.39
CA HIS A 39 -1.38 12.59 7.62
C HIS A 39 0.09 12.97 7.42
N ASP A 40 1.03 12.20 7.98
CA ASP A 40 2.46 12.43 7.88
C ASP A 40 2.97 12.26 6.43
N VAL A 41 2.44 11.28 5.69
CA VAL A 41 2.75 11.06 4.27
C VAL A 41 2.26 12.23 3.40
N GLU A 42 1.03 12.70 3.60
CA GLU A 42 0.48 13.87 2.88
C GLU A 42 1.34 15.12 3.11
N HIS A 43 1.69 15.40 4.35
CA HIS A 43 2.53 16.54 4.70
C HIS A 43 3.96 16.39 4.16
N THR A 44 4.51 15.19 4.16
CA THR A 44 5.83 14.89 3.57
C THR A 44 5.83 15.17 2.07
N ARG A 45 4.83 14.65 1.35
CA ARG A 45 4.63 14.89 -0.08
C ARG A 45 4.52 16.39 -0.39
N ASP A 46 3.63 17.08 0.29
CA ASP A 46 3.35 18.50 0.03
C ASP A 46 4.54 19.39 0.38
N ALA A 47 5.25 19.07 1.47
CA ALA A 47 6.48 19.74 1.85
C ALA A 47 7.60 19.51 0.82
N PHE A 48 7.73 18.31 0.27
CA PHE A 48 8.70 17.99 -0.76
C PHE A 48 8.44 18.81 -2.03
N TYR A 49 7.23 18.74 -2.58
CA TYR A 49 6.89 19.44 -3.82
C TYR A 49 6.94 20.97 -3.66
N SER A 50 6.57 21.52 -2.51
CA SER A 50 6.68 22.98 -2.26
C SER A 50 8.13 23.43 -2.06
N ARG A 51 8.93 22.69 -1.28
CA ARG A 51 10.35 23.02 -1.03
C ARG A 51 11.18 23.03 -2.31
N TYR A 52 10.96 22.04 -3.17
CA TYR A 52 11.68 21.87 -4.42
C TYR A 52 10.98 22.53 -5.61
N ARG A 53 9.89 23.26 -5.36
CA ARG A 53 9.19 24.14 -6.31
C ARG A 53 8.82 23.43 -7.60
N LEU A 54 8.04 22.36 -7.49
CA LEU A 54 7.49 21.67 -8.66
C LEU A 54 6.69 22.65 -9.53
N ALA A 55 7.01 22.75 -10.81
CA ALA A 55 6.31 23.59 -11.77
C ALA A 55 4.83 23.25 -11.86
N ASN A 56 3.97 24.25 -12.05
CA ASN A 56 2.53 24.00 -12.21
C ASN A 56 2.11 23.73 -13.66
N LEU A 57 2.99 24.00 -14.63
CA LEU A 57 2.80 23.66 -16.03
C LEU A 57 4.16 23.38 -16.68
N ASP A 58 4.24 22.30 -17.45
CA ASP A 58 5.38 21.92 -18.25
C ASP A 58 4.97 21.83 -19.73
N LEU A 59 5.76 22.42 -20.62
CA LEU A 59 5.53 22.52 -22.06
C LEU A 59 6.71 21.91 -22.82
N ARG A 60 6.58 20.67 -23.28
CA ARG A 60 7.55 20.02 -24.16
C ARG A 60 7.31 20.42 -25.61
N LEU A 61 8.34 20.86 -26.28
CA LEU A 61 8.29 21.30 -27.68
C LEU A 61 8.77 20.20 -28.62
N ARG A 62 8.20 20.11 -29.82
CA ARG A 62 8.60 19.14 -30.86
C ARG A 62 10.01 19.36 -31.39
N ARG A 63 10.55 20.58 -31.26
CA ARG A 63 11.88 20.96 -31.69
C ARG A 63 12.45 22.04 -30.79
N PRO A 64 13.77 22.04 -30.54
CA PRO A 64 14.39 23.08 -29.75
C PRO A 64 14.25 24.46 -30.38
N LEU A 65 13.76 25.44 -29.61
CA LEU A 65 13.64 26.85 -29.96
C LEU A 65 14.65 27.70 -29.18
N ALA A 66 14.79 28.97 -29.53
CA ALA A 66 15.63 29.90 -28.79
C ALA A 66 15.08 30.11 -27.37
N ALA A 67 15.91 29.92 -26.34
CA ALA A 67 15.51 29.93 -24.95
C ALA A 67 15.02 31.32 -24.46
N GLY A 68 15.65 32.41 -24.93
CA GLY A 68 15.30 33.78 -24.52
C GLY A 68 13.86 34.17 -24.90
N PRO A 69 13.45 34.01 -26.16
CA PRO A 69 12.04 34.26 -26.56
C PRO A 69 11.02 33.43 -25.79
N LEU A 70 11.31 32.15 -25.45
CA LEU A 70 10.44 31.31 -24.65
C LEU A 70 10.22 31.90 -23.24
N LEU A 71 11.30 32.38 -22.60
CA LEU A 71 11.21 33.01 -21.27
C LEU A 71 10.40 34.31 -21.32
N ARG A 72 10.65 35.19 -22.32
CA ARG A 72 9.86 36.42 -22.47
C ARG A 72 8.38 36.13 -22.70
N ARG A 73 8.06 35.09 -23.44
CA ARG A 73 6.68 34.66 -23.68
C ARG A 73 6.02 34.17 -22.39
N ALA A 74 6.72 33.41 -21.56
CA ALA A 74 6.24 32.98 -20.26
C ALA A 74 5.95 34.19 -19.34
N GLN A 75 6.85 35.19 -19.33
CA GLN A 75 6.67 36.44 -18.60
C GLN A 75 5.45 37.22 -19.13
N ALA A 76 5.30 37.34 -20.45
CA ALA A 76 4.12 38.00 -21.06
C ALA A 76 2.80 37.29 -20.74
N ALA A 77 2.82 35.97 -20.53
CA ALA A 77 1.67 35.19 -20.05
C ALA A 77 1.39 35.36 -18.55
N GLY A 78 2.25 36.10 -17.82
CA GLY A 78 2.12 36.38 -16.40
C GLY A 78 2.70 35.26 -15.52
N ALA A 79 3.70 34.52 -15.98
CA ALA A 79 4.40 33.55 -15.17
C ALA A 79 5.17 34.22 -14.01
N GLN A 80 4.97 33.75 -12.79
CA GLN A 80 5.71 34.22 -11.61
C GLN A 80 7.15 33.72 -11.64
N ARG A 81 7.34 32.48 -12.14
CA ARG A 81 8.63 31.86 -12.35
C ARG A 81 8.57 31.07 -13.66
N ALA A 82 9.68 31.05 -14.37
CA ALA A 82 9.83 30.29 -15.58
C ALA A 82 11.27 29.81 -15.75
N GLU A 83 11.45 28.64 -16.29
CA GLU A 83 12.75 28.13 -16.71
C GLU A 83 12.65 27.38 -18.02
N THR A 84 13.71 27.53 -18.82
CA THR A 84 13.85 26.76 -20.06
C THR A 84 14.89 25.68 -19.87
N ARG A 85 14.58 24.49 -20.34
CA ARG A 85 15.43 23.30 -20.27
C ARG A 85 15.72 22.74 -21.66
N LEU A 86 16.73 21.92 -21.74
CA LEU A 86 17.01 21.08 -22.91
C LEU A 86 16.98 19.64 -22.44
N ILE A 87 16.02 18.88 -22.91
CA ILE A 87 15.84 17.50 -22.47
C ILE A 87 16.02 16.59 -23.67
N LEU A 88 16.98 15.66 -23.56
CA LEU A 88 17.35 14.77 -24.65
C LEU A 88 17.25 13.31 -24.23
N ASP A 89 16.48 12.55 -24.96
CA ASP A 89 16.39 11.11 -24.77
C ASP A 89 17.60 10.41 -25.36
N GLY A 90 18.03 9.31 -24.71
CA GLY A 90 19.17 8.54 -25.12
C GLY A 90 19.36 7.25 -24.36
N ALA A 91 20.60 6.81 -24.26
CA ALA A 91 20.94 5.62 -23.48
C ALA A 91 22.12 5.89 -22.54
N ALA A 92 22.06 5.31 -21.36
CA ALA A 92 23.17 5.25 -20.41
C ALA A 92 23.92 3.93 -20.57
N LEU A 93 25.24 4.01 -20.53
CA LEU A 93 26.17 2.88 -20.67
C LEU A 93 27.06 2.83 -19.41
N TYR A 94 26.86 1.81 -18.58
CA TYR A 94 27.60 1.61 -17.35
C TYR A 94 27.73 0.12 -17.04
N GLY A 95 28.92 -0.34 -16.62
CA GLY A 95 29.15 -1.75 -16.24
C GLY A 95 28.81 -2.79 -17.32
N GLY A 96 28.88 -2.42 -18.62
CA GLY A 96 28.45 -3.29 -19.72
C GLY A 96 26.94 -3.28 -19.99
N ALA A 97 26.12 -2.69 -19.10
CA ALA A 97 24.70 -2.53 -19.29
C ALA A 97 24.36 -1.27 -20.11
N GLN A 98 23.31 -1.36 -20.91
CA GLN A 98 22.71 -0.24 -21.63
C GLN A 98 21.26 -0.07 -21.16
N THR A 99 20.94 1.11 -20.66
CA THR A 99 19.60 1.47 -20.16
C THR A 99 19.09 2.73 -20.85
N SER A 100 17.80 3.01 -20.74
CA SER A 100 17.24 4.29 -21.18
C SER A 100 17.79 5.43 -20.34
N ALA A 101 18.03 6.57 -20.96
CA ALA A 101 18.50 7.77 -20.29
C ALA A 101 17.76 9.01 -20.78
N GLU A 102 17.59 9.96 -19.89
CA GLU A 102 17.13 11.31 -20.19
C GLU A 102 18.12 12.32 -19.64
N ALA A 103 18.74 13.10 -20.52
CA ALA A 103 19.67 14.16 -20.14
C ALA A 103 18.91 15.47 -20.00
N VAL A 104 18.84 16.01 -18.79
CA VAL A 104 18.11 17.22 -18.45
C VAL A 104 19.10 18.38 -18.26
N GLY A 105 19.19 19.25 -19.25
CA GLY A 105 19.95 20.49 -19.18
C GLY A 105 19.13 21.61 -18.54
N MET A 106 19.41 21.96 -17.29
CA MET A 106 18.67 22.95 -16.52
C MET A 106 19.55 24.10 -16.01
N PRO A 107 18.98 25.24 -15.56
CA PRO A 107 19.74 26.31 -14.93
C PRO A 107 20.43 25.84 -13.65
N VAL A 108 21.65 26.30 -13.39
CA VAL A 108 22.40 25.96 -12.16
C VAL A 108 21.66 26.46 -10.90
N ALA A 109 21.07 27.65 -10.98
CA ALA A 109 20.18 28.20 -9.95
C ALA A 109 18.74 28.11 -10.47
N ALA A 110 18.19 26.88 -10.48
CA ALA A 110 16.85 26.61 -10.98
C ALA A 110 15.79 27.34 -10.13
N PRO A 111 14.94 28.19 -10.73
CA PRO A 111 13.83 28.80 -10.01
C PRO A 111 12.70 27.83 -9.71
N LEU A 112 12.57 26.79 -10.52
CA LEU A 112 11.60 25.70 -10.43
C LEU A 112 12.31 24.34 -10.40
N ASN A 113 11.61 23.27 -10.13
CA ASN A 113 12.07 21.87 -10.19
C ASN A 113 13.48 21.64 -9.58
N ARG A 114 13.72 22.22 -8.40
CA ARG A 114 15.02 22.17 -7.73
C ARG A 114 15.41 20.75 -7.36
N LEU A 115 16.70 20.45 -7.49
CA LEU A 115 17.23 19.14 -7.12
C LEU A 115 17.44 19.02 -5.61
N ALA A 116 16.97 17.93 -5.02
CA ALA A 116 17.31 17.50 -3.67
C ALA A 116 18.61 16.69 -3.73
N VAL A 117 19.75 17.30 -3.49
CA VAL A 117 21.04 16.60 -3.50
C VAL A 117 21.11 15.65 -2.31
N THR A 118 21.33 14.36 -2.59
CA THR A 118 21.41 13.28 -1.59
C THR A 118 22.86 12.91 -1.27
N ALA A 119 23.78 13.05 -2.27
CA ALA A 119 25.20 12.81 -2.08
C ALA A 119 26.03 13.69 -3.01
N GLY A 120 27.25 14.03 -2.60
CA GLY A 120 28.19 14.82 -3.39
C GLY A 120 27.80 16.29 -3.53
N ARG A 121 27.88 16.83 -4.76
CA ARG A 121 27.65 18.26 -5.05
C ARG A 121 26.63 18.44 -6.16
N GLY A 122 25.77 19.45 -6.04
CA GLY A 122 24.80 19.84 -7.06
C GLY A 122 25.44 20.38 -8.36
N LEU A 123 24.58 20.91 -9.23
CA LEU A 123 25.01 21.53 -10.47
C LEU A 123 25.93 22.73 -10.21
N ALA A 124 26.97 22.87 -11.00
CA ALA A 124 27.93 23.99 -10.89
C ALA A 124 28.25 24.60 -12.26
N ARG A 125 28.45 25.92 -12.29
CA ARG A 125 28.93 26.64 -13.48
C ARG A 125 30.32 26.12 -13.84
N GLY A 126 30.62 26.00 -15.12
CA GLY A 126 31.95 25.57 -15.60
C GLY A 126 32.19 24.04 -15.60
N ALA A 127 31.29 23.24 -14.99
CA ALA A 127 31.39 21.78 -15.01
C ALA A 127 31.00 21.21 -16.38
N ALA A 128 31.90 21.27 -17.35
CA ALA A 128 31.60 20.90 -18.74
C ALA A 128 31.19 19.44 -18.90
N ARG A 129 31.75 18.53 -18.10
CA ARG A 129 31.49 17.08 -18.14
C ARG A 129 31.06 16.52 -16.78
N GLY A 130 30.58 17.37 -15.87
CA GLY A 130 30.02 16.95 -14.59
C GLY A 130 28.53 16.72 -14.70
N VAL A 131 28.03 15.60 -14.15
CA VAL A 131 26.64 15.24 -14.12
C VAL A 131 26.19 15.03 -12.68
N VAL A 132 24.95 15.44 -12.36
CA VAL A 132 24.21 15.01 -11.16
C VAL A 132 23.24 13.93 -11.63
N LEU A 133 23.35 12.74 -11.04
CA LEU A 133 22.58 11.58 -11.46
C LEU A 133 21.40 11.38 -10.51
N ASP A 134 20.31 10.83 -11.03
CA ASP A 134 19.19 10.42 -10.20
C ASP A 134 19.63 9.35 -9.18
N THR A 135 19.20 9.53 -7.92
CA THR A 135 19.63 8.67 -6.80
C THR A 135 19.17 7.23 -7.01
N ASP A 136 17.91 7.01 -7.41
CA ASP A 136 17.36 5.66 -7.54
C ASP A 136 18.08 4.88 -8.68
N TYR A 137 18.43 5.55 -9.76
CA TYR A 137 19.24 4.93 -10.82
C TYR A 137 20.66 4.60 -10.34
N ALA A 138 21.26 5.52 -9.59
CA ALA A 138 22.60 5.32 -9.05
C ALA A 138 22.66 4.14 -8.08
N ASP A 139 21.69 4.04 -7.17
CA ASP A 139 21.56 2.94 -6.19
C ASP A 139 21.36 1.59 -6.90
N ARG A 140 20.50 1.53 -7.91
CA ARG A 140 20.23 0.31 -8.68
C ARG A 140 21.44 -0.25 -9.40
N PHE A 141 22.32 0.62 -9.91
CA PHE A 141 23.49 0.22 -10.70
C PHE A 141 24.81 0.36 -9.93
N GLY A 142 24.77 0.66 -8.64
CA GLY A 142 25.95 0.82 -7.79
C GLY A 142 26.88 1.96 -8.24
N ILE A 143 26.31 3.07 -8.71
CA ILE A 143 27.07 4.22 -9.23
C ILE A 143 27.33 5.23 -8.12
N GLY A 144 28.60 5.47 -7.81
CA GLY A 144 29.00 6.42 -6.79
C GLY A 144 29.39 7.80 -7.33
N VAL A 145 29.54 8.76 -6.39
CA VAL A 145 30.11 10.05 -6.70
C VAL A 145 31.58 9.88 -7.09
N GLY A 146 31.95 10.37 -8.27
CA GLY A 146 33.29 10.22 -8.84
C GLY A 146 33.36 9.30 -10.06
N ASP A 147 32.40 8.42 -10.20
CA ASP A 147 32.31 7.43 -11.28
C ASP A 147 32.13 8.07 -12.65
N ARG A 148 32.45 7.29 -13.68
CA ARG A 148 32.33 7.70 -15.09
C ARG A 148 31.10 7.03 -15.69
N LEU A 149 30.13 7.83 -16.12
CA LEU A 149 28.95 7.42 -16.87
C LEU A 149 29.09 7.83 -18.33
N ARG A 150 28.76 6.95 -19.26
CA ARG A 150 28.68 7.29 -20.69
C ARG A 150 27.22 7.42 -21.10
N LEU A 151 26.86 8.59 -21.68
CA LEU A 151 25.55 8.82 -22.26
C LEU A 151 25.65 8.85 -23.79
N ARG A 152 24.79 8.11 -24.47
CA ARG A 152 24.61 8.18 -25.92
C ARG A 152 23.42 9.07 -26.22
N LEU A 153 23.67 10.32 -26.64
CA LEU A 153 22.67 11.34 -26.95
C LEU A 153 22.80 11.79 -28.39
N ALA A 154 21.71 11.86 -29.13
CA ALA A 154 21.68 12.31 -30.53
C ALA A 154 22.76 11.64 -31.43
N GLY A 155 23.04 10.35 -31.22
CA GLY A 155 24.03 9.57 -31.95
C GLY A 155 25.49 9.74 -31.49
N ARG A 156 25.76 10.56 -30.47
CA ARG A 156 27.10 10.81 -29.92
C ARG A 156 27.23 10.19 -28.52
N THR A 157 28.35 9.53 -28.25
CA THR A 157 28.64 9.01 -26.90
C THR A 157 29.48 10.03 -26.14
N ILE A 158 28.99 10.47 -25.00
CA ILE A 158 29.57 11.51 -24.14
C ILE A 158 29.94 10.86 -22.82
N ALA A 159 31.22 10.95 -22.43
CA ALA A 159 31.67 10.52 -21.11
C ALA A 159 31.51 11.66 -20.10
N LEU A 160 30.83 11.37 -19.00
CA LEU A 160 30.53 12.30 -17.92
C LEU A 160 31.04 11.74 -16.58
N ARG A 161 31.41 12.63 -15.66
CA ARG A 161 31.79 12.26 -14.29
C ARG A 161 30.65 12.58 -13.34
N VAL A 162 30.20 11.62 -12.54
CA VAL A 162 29.20 11.83 -11.53
C VAL A 162 29.75 12.73 -10.42
N ARG A 163 29.15 13.89 -10.23
CA ARG A 163 29.57 14.89 -9.22
C ARG A 163 28.69 14.81 -7.97
N GLY A 164 27.50 14.32 -8.11
CA GLY A 164 26.54 14.16 -7.04
C GLY A 164 25.35 13.33 -7.47
N LEU A 165 24.59 12.93 -6.49
CA LEU A 165 23.33 12.24 -6.63
C LEU A 165 22.22 13.16 -6.15
N ALA A 166 21.07 13.13 -6.79
CA ALA A 166 19.95 13.97 -6.41
C ALA A 166 18.61 13.34 -6.77
N ARG A 167 17.56 13.76 -6.08
CA ARG A 167 16.17 13.48 -6.43
C ARG A 167 15.53 14.76 -6.98
N SER A 168 14.71 14.60 -7.99
CA SER A 168 13.96 15.70 -8.60
C SER A 168 12.46 15.55 -8.28
N PRO A 169 11.76 16.64 -7.96
CA PRO A 169 10.32 16.56 -7.74
C PRO A 169 9.55 16.11 -8.99
N GLU A 170 10.08 16.38 -10.18
CA GLU A 170 9.48 15.95 -11.44
C GLU A 170 9.75 14.46 -11.74
N TYR A 171 10.93 13.97 -11.33
CA TYR A 171 11.41 12.63 -11.60
C TYR A 171 11.46 11.73 -10.36
N LEU A 172 10.65 12.02 -9.33
CA LEU A 172 10.66 11.25 -8.06
C LEU A 172 10.42 9.75 -8.30
N LEU A 173 9.60 9.41 -9.27
CA LEU A 173 9.29 8.04 -9.69
C LEU A 173 9.65 7.88 -11.18
N ALA A 174 10.89 8.25 -11.54
CA ALA A 174 11.36 8.16 -12.92
C ALA A 174 11.39 6.70 -13.40
N THR A 175 10.70 6.43 -14.49
CA THR A 175 10.65 5.10 -15.11
C THR A 175 10.94 5.17 -16.60
N ALA A 176 11.64 4.18 -17.11
CA ALA A 176 11.92 4.06 -18.54
C ALA A 176 10.65 3.73 -19.33
N ASN A 177 9.65 3.13 -18.70
CA ASN A 177 8.40 2.78 -19.34
C ASN A 177 7.21 3.15 -18.45
N PRO A 178 6.53 4.27 -18.72
CA PRO A 178 5.36 4.69 -17.96
C PRO A 178 4.11 3.81 -18.21
N ASP A 179 4.20 2.86 -19.16
CA ASP A 179 3.12 1.92 -19.47
C ASP A 179 3.08 0.72 -18.51
N TYR A 180 4.09 0.54 -17.66
CA TYR A 180 4.07 -0.50 -16.63
C TYR A 180 3.16 -0.11 -15.46
N LEU A 181 2.59 -1.13 -14.84
CA LEU A 181 1.65 -1.00 -13.72
C LEU A 181 2.20 -0.14 -12.61
N VAL A 182 3.44 -0.37 -12.27
CA VAL A 182 4.15 0.36 -11.24
C VAL A 182 5.47 0.89 -11.81
N PRO A 183 5.88 2.13 -11.49
CA PRO A 183 7.10 2.71 -12.01
C PRO A 183 8.32 1.94 -11.50
N GLN A 184 9.12 1.40 -12.41
CA GLN A 184 10.39 0.76 -12.06
C GLN A 184 11.40 1.84 -11.67
N ARG A 185 11.53 2.10 -10.37
CA ARG A 185 12.50 3.05 -9.83
C ARG A 185 13.91 2.70 -10.32
N GLY A 186 14.65 3.72 -10.73
CA GLY A 186 16.01 3.53 -11.24
C GLY A 186 16.11 2.81 -12.60
N SER A 187 15.01 2.60 -13.32
CA SER A 187 15.07 2.06 -14.69
C SER A 187 15.41 3.11 -15.74
N LEU A 188 15.21 4.39 -15.44
CA LEU A 188 15.56 5.53 -16.28
C LEU A 188 16.77 6.29 -15.67
N ALA A 189 17.85 6.39 -16.42
CA ALA A 189 18.98 7.23 -16.04
C ALA A 189 18.64 8.71 -16.25
N VAL A 190 18.14 9.41 -15.24
CA VAL A 190 17.94 10.85 -15.34
C VAL A 190 19.24 11.55 -14.96
N ALA A 191 19.83 12.21 -15.95
CA ALA A 191 21.14 12.86 -15.86
C ALA A 191 20.99 14.38 -15.94
N PHE A 192 21.15 15.06 -14.81
CA PHE A 192 21.04 16.52 -14.73
C PHE A 192 22.38 17.18 -15.02
N LEU A 193 22.39 18.12 -15.96
CA LEU A 193 23.56 18.89 -16.35
C LEU A 193 23.23 20.40 -16.35
N PRO A 194 24.24 21.27 -16.18
CA PRO A 194 24.04 22.67 -16.52
C PRO A 194 23.57 22.81 -17.98
N ARG A 195 22.48 23.55 -18.22
CA ARG A 195 21.91 23.71 -19.57
C ARG A 195 22.97 24.11 -20.60
N SER A 196 23.82 25.08 -20.27
CA SER A 196 24.89 25.51 -21.13
C SER A 196 25.90 24.42 -21.48
N SER A 197 26.13 23.47 -20.54
CA SER A 197 27.04 22.35 -20.80
C SER A 197 26.41 21.33 -21.74
N LEU A 198 25.17 20.93 -21.51
CA LEU A 198 24.43 20.02 -22.42
C LEU A 198 24.29 20.64 -23.83
N GLN A 199 23.97 21.92 -23.93
CA GLN A 199 23.88 22.66 -25.20
C GLN A 199 25.19 22.64 -25.96
N ARG A 200 26.37 22.82 -25.28
CA ARG A 200 27.67 22.73 -25.93
C ARG A 200 28.00 21.32 -26.41
N LEU A 201 27.73 20.31 -25.55
CA LEU A 201 28.02 18.90 -25.87
C LEU A 201 27.21 18.37 -27.07
N THR A 202 26.04 18.93 -27.28
CA THR A 202 25.11 18.49 -28.34
C THR A 202 25.01 19.43 -29.54
N GLY A 203 25.70 20.58 -29.50
CA GLY A 203 25.66 21.58 -30.58
C GLY A 203 24.39 22.46 -30.62
N LEU A 204 23.57 22.42 -29.57
CA LEU A 204 22.28 23.14 -29.49
C LEU A 204 22.39 24.43 -28.67
N ARG A 205 23.48 25.22 -28.88
CA ARG A 205 23.71 26.45 -28.11
C ARG A 205 22.53 27.42 -28.15
N GLY A 206 22.15 27.95 -26.98
CA GLY A 206 21.05 28.91 -26.82
C GLY A 206 19.63 28.34 -27.05
N ARG A 207 19.48 27.06 -27.33
CA ARG A 207 18.22 26.41 -27.61
C ARG A 207 17.69 25.65 -26.39
N ALA A 208 16.36 25.53 -26.31
CA ALA A 208 15.63 24.77 -25.32
C ALA A 208 14.42 24.11 -26.00
N ASP A 209 14.03 22.96 -25.54
CA ASP A 209 12.85 22.23 -26.02
C ASP A 209 11.81 21.99 -24.94
N ASP A 210 12.05 22.57 -23.76
CA ASP A 210 11.18 22.43 -22.63
C ASP A 210 11.07 23.75 -21.84
N LEU A 211 9.85 24.07 -21.40
CA LEU A 211 9.52 25.29 -20.68
C LEU A 211 8.67 24.94 -19.48
N ALA A 212 9.26 24.98 -18.28
CA ALA A 212 8.57 24.84 -17.02
C ALA A 212 8.17 26.21 -16.47
N VAL A 213 6.93 26.36 -16.04
CA VAL A 213 6.38 27.65 -15.56
C VAL A 213 5.53 27.49 -14.32
N ASP A 214 5.49 28.58 -13.55
CA ASP A 214 4.57 28.76 -12.43
C ASP A 214 3.60 29.91 -12.75
N LEU A 215 2.38 29.56 -13.14
CA LEU A 215 1.34 30.48 -13.55
C LEU A 215 0.32 30.68 -12.43
N PRO A 216 -0.06 31.93 -12.09
CA PRO A 216 -1.17 32.19 -11.18
C PRO A 216 -2.47 31.58 -11.71
N GLY A 217 -3.18 30.83 -10.85
CA GLY A 217 -4.40 30.11 -11.22
C GLY A 217 -4.15 28.70 -11.80
N GLY A 218 -2.88 28.22 -11.77
CA GLY A 218 -2.52 26.85 -12.18
C GLY A 218 -2.32 26.66 -13.69
N GLY A 219 -1.93 25.45 -14.07
CA GLY A 219 -1.51 25.11 -15.44
C GLY A 219 -2.65 24.85 -16.45
N GLN A 220 -3.91 25.13 -16.14
CA GLN A 220 -5.06 24.80 -17.02
C GLN A 220 -5.93 26.02 -17.41
N GLY A 221 -5.61 27.20 -16.91
CA GLY A 221 -6.40 28.41 -17.10
C GLY A 221 -6.18 29.13 -18.45
N PRO A 222 -6.82 30.29 -18.66
CA PRO A 222 -6.66 31.11 -19.87
C PRO A 222 -5.21 31.53 -20.15
N ARG A 223 -4.42 31.75 -19.09
CA ARG A 223 -2.99 32.09 -19.21
C ARG A 223 -2.17 30.95 -19.80
N ALA A 224 -2.44 29.70 -19.38
CA ALA A 224 -1.80 28.52 -19.93
C ALA A 224 -2.10 28.37 -21.43
N ARG A 225 -3.38 28.53 -21.83
CA ARG A 225 -3.77 28.50 -23.24
C ARG A 225 -3.12 29.59 -24.07
N ARG A 226 -2.99 30.83 -23.55
CA ARG A 226 -2.26 31.92 -24.21
C ARG A 226 -0.76 31.62 -24.37
N LEU A 227 -0.14 31.00 -23.37
CA LEU A 227 1.25 30.60 -23.45
C LEU A 227 1.47 29.52 -24.51
N GLU A 228 0.58 28.52 -24.57
CA GLU A 228 0.62 27.39 -25.49
C GLU A 228 0.36 27.81 -26.95
N ALA A 229 -0.53 28.79 -27.17
CA ALA A 229 -0.98 29.19 -28.47
C ALA A 229 0.17 29.58 -29.41
N GLY A 230 0.32 28.88 -30.56
CA GLY A 230 1.38 29.13 -31.54
C GLY A 230 2.78 28.58 -31.18
N LEU A 231 2.94 27.85 -30.07
CA LEU A 231 4.13 27.06 -29.83
C LEU A 231 3.97 25.66 -30.47
N PRO A 232 5.03 25.12 -31.08
CA PRO A 232 5.02 23.75 -31.62
C PRO A 232 5.12 22.73 -30.45
N THR A 233 4.10 22.69 -29.59
CA THR A 233 4.06 21.82 -28.45
C THR A 233 3.89 20.37 -28.85
N GLU A 234 4.67 19.49 -28.26
CA GLU A 234 4.52 18.04 -28.31
C GLU A 234 3.60 17.57 -27.20
N ARG A 235 3.86 18.06 -25.98
CA ARG A 235 3.12 17.69 -24.78
C ARG A 235 2.96 18.90 -23.86
N VAL A 236 1.79 19.02 -23.27
CA VAL A 236 1.45 20.02 -22.27
C VAL A 236 1.04 19.27 -21.01
N THR A 237 1.82 19.44 -19.96
CA THR A 237 1.64 18.69 -18.70
C THR A 237 1.37 19.66 -17.55
N PRO A 238 0.10 19.90 -17.19
CA PRO A 238 -0.22 20.61 -15.96
C PRO A 238 0.19 19.79 -14.74
N ARG A 239 0.43 20.44 -13.61
CA ARG A 239 0.87 19.81 -12.36
C ARG A 239 0.06 18.57 -11.98
N SER A 240 -1.26 18.62 -12.07
CA SER A 240 -2.16 17.51 -11.79
C SER A 240 -2.00 16.29 -12.71
N ARG A 241 -1.29 16.44 -13.85
CA ARG A 241 -1.00 15.36 -14.80
C ARG A 241 0.45 14.92 -14.78
N GLN A 242 1.30 15.53 -13.93
CA GLN A 242 2.68 15.08 -13.77
C GLN A 242 2.71 13.70 -13.14
N TYR A 243 3.50 12.80 -13.74
CA TYR A 243 3.46 11.36 -13.44
C TYR A 243 3.69 11.06 -11.96
N GLY A 244 4.77 11.57 -11.37
CA GLY A 244 5.12 11.32 -9.97
C GLY A 244 4.07 11.85 -8.98
N LEU A 245 3.54 13.07 -9.23
CA LEU A 245 2.50 13.63 -8.37
C LEU A 245 1.21 12.82 -8.45
N ARG A 246 0.76 12.47 -9.66
CA ARG A 246 -0.45 11.67 -9.88
C ARG A 246 -0.37 10.31 -9.20
N LEU A 247 0.81 9.67 -9.26
CA LEU A 247 1.04 8.38 -8.61
C LEU A 247 0.95 8.51 -7.08
N THR A 248 1.67 9.47 -6.51
CA THR A 248 1.66 9.69 -5.06
C THR A 248 0.29 10.18 -4.54
N GLU A 249 -0.49 10.89 -5.34
CA GLU A 249 -1.89 11.23 -5.02
C GLU A 249 -2.79 9.98 -5.03
N ALA A 250 -2.61 9.09 -6.00
CA ALA A 250 -3.36 7.84 -6.07
C ALA A 250 -3.01 6.91 -4.91
N ASP A 251 -1.74 6.84 -4.50
CA ASP A 251 -1.29 6.09 -3.32
C ASP A 251 -1.93 6.62 -2.05
N VAL A 252 -1.84 7.94 -1.81
CA VAL A 252 -2.45 8.59 -0.66
C VAL A 252 -3.96 8.34 -0.63
N HIS A 253 -4.62 8.42 -1.79
CA HIS A 253 -6.04 8.09 -1.89
C HIS A 253 -6.32 6.63 -1.54
N SER A 254 -5.51 5.69 -2.00
CA SER A 254 -5.63 4.27 -1.64
C SER A 254 -5.45 4.06 -0.14
N PHE A 255 -4.45 4.69 0.48
CA PHE A 255 -4.27 4.67 1.93
C PHE A 255 -5.48 5.22 2.69
N SER A 256 -6.10 6.29 2.20
CA SER A 256 -7.31 6.87 2.81
C SER A 256 -8.50 5.89 2.82
N ILE A 257 -8.49 4.90 1.95
CA ILE A 257 -9.49 3.82 1.88
C ILE A 257 -9.12 2.67 2.83
N PHE A 258 -7.84 2.30 2.90
CA PHE A 258 -7.35 1.22 3.76
C PHE A 258 -7.45 1.58 5.25
N ALA A 259 -7.11 2.81 5.62
CA ALA A 259 -7.06 3.25 7.00
C ALA A 259 -8.38 3.07 7.76
N PRO A 260 -9.57 3.44 7.23
CA PRO A 260 -10.85 3.21 7.91
C PRO A 260 -11.18 1.72 8.07
N VAL A 261 -10.89 0.87 7.08
CA VAL A 261 -11.16 -0.57 7.15
C VAL A 261 -10.32 -1.22 8.23
N MET A 262 -9.01 -0.93 8.25
CA MET A 262 -8.11 -1.40 9.29
C MET A 262 -8.51 -0.85 10.67
N GLY A 263 -8.84 0.44 10.74
CA GLY A 263 -9.31 1.10 11.95
C GLY A 263 -10.58 0.45 12.49
N LEU A 264 -11.53 0.10 11.63
CA LEU A 264 -12.76 -0.59 12.01
C LEU A 264 -12.48 -1.98 12.59
N VAL A 265 -11.62 -2.78 11.92
CA VAL A 265 -11.26 -4.13 12.39
C VAL A 265 -10.57 -4.05 13.76
N PHE A 266 -9.52 -3.25 13.90
CA PHE A 266 -8.82 -3.09 15.17
C PHE A 266 -9.70 -2.45 16.26
N GLY A 267 -10.57 -1.52 15.88
CA GLY A 267 -11.53 -0.87 16.77
C GLY A 267 -12.55 -1.86 17.34
N ILE A 268 -13.17 -2.67 16.50
CA ILE A 268 -14.15 -3.71 16.93
C ILE A 268 -13.47 -4.74 17.84
N VAL A 269 -12.32 -5.24 17.39
CA VAL A 269 -11.56 -6.24 18.14
C VAL A 269 -11.11 -5.69 19.49
N GLY A 270 -10.58 -4.47 19.52
CA GLY A 270 -10.18 -3.79 20.77
C GLY A 270 -11.37 -3.57 21.72
N LEU A 271 -12.48 -3.05 21.19
CA LEU A 271 -13.69 -2.82 21.98
C LEU A 271 -14.23 -4.09 22.62
N LEU A 272 -14.32 -5.19 21.86
CA LEU A 272 -14.76 -6.48 22.38
C LEU A 272 -13.89 -6.95 23.53
N LEU A 273 -12.57 -6.84 23.40
CA LEU A 273 -11.63 -7.27 24.44
C LEU A 273 -11.67 -6.37 25.68
N ILE A 274 -11.77 -5.06 25.50
CA ILE A 274 -11.97 -4.12 26.60
C ILE A 274 -13.24 -4.49 27.37
N ALA A 275 -14.35 -4.67 26.66
CA ALA A 275 -15.65 -5.04 27.24
C ALA A 275 -15.56 -6.35 28.04
N LEU A 276 -14.89 -7.38 27.48
CA LEU A 276 -14.71 -8.67 28.15
C LEU A 276 -13.82 -8.57 29.40
N SER A 277 -12.70 -7.85 29.27
CA SER A 277 -11.74 -7.68 30.37
C SER A 277 -12.37 -6.96 31.56
N LEU A 278 -13.14 -5.90 31.28
CA LEU A 278 -13.81 -5.12 32.32
C LEU A 278 -15.04 -5.86 32.90
N ARG A 279 -15.81 -6.58 32.06
CA ARG A 279 -16.88 -7.44 32.57
C ARG A 279 -16.35 -8.48 33.56
N ARG A 280 -15.20 -9.12 33.25
CA ARG A 280 -14.54 -10.06 34.16
C ARG A 280 -14.10 -9.38 35.46
N LEU A 281 -13.54 -8.16 35.34
CA LEU A 281 -13.13 -7.38 36.51
C LEU A 281 -14.31 -7.12 37.45
N VAL A 282 -15.42 -6.63 36.91
CA VAL A 282 -16.63 -6.34 37.71
C VAL A 282 -17.24 -7.60 38.29
N SER A 283 -17.32 -8.71 37.55
CA SER A 283 -17.85 -9.97 38.05
C SER A 283 -16.99 -10.55 39.17
N SER A 284 -15.67 -10.38 39.17
CA SER A 284 -14.79 -10.84 40.23
C SER A 284 -14.97 -10.07 41.55
N GLN A 285 -15.51 -8.87 41.53
CA GLN A 285 -15.78 -8.02 42.69
C GLN A 285 -17.26 -8.11 43.16
N ARG A 286 -18.07 -8.98 42.54
CA ARG A 286 -19.53 -9.04 42.77
C ARG A 286 -19.89 -9.21 44.27
N ARG A 287 -19.17 -10.08 45.02
CA ARG A 287 -19.43 -10.29 46.44
C ARG A 287 -19.09 -9.06 47.28
N GLU A 288 -17.97 -8.38 47.00
CA GLU A 288 -17.60 -7.15 47.70
C GLU A 288 -18.60 -6.03 47.47
N LEU A 289 -19.06 -5.90 46.23
CA LEU A 289 -20.03 -4.88 45.82
C LEU A 289 -21.43 -5.20 46.41
N GLY A 290 -21.80 -6.47 46.47
CA GLY A 290 -23.00 -6.94 47.16
C GLY A 290 -22.97 -6.69 48.65
N ALA A 291 -21.83 -6.88 49.31
CA ALA A 291 -21.64 -6.54 50.75
C ALA A 291 -21.81 -5.03 51.01
N LEU A 292 -21.29 -4.16 50.10
CA LEU A 292 -21.48 -2.72 50.22
C LEU A 292 -22.96 -2.34 50.13
N LEU A 293 -23.74 -2.97 49.23
CA LEU A 293 -25.16 -2.76 49.12
C LEU A 293 -25.91 -3.24 50.38
N ALA A 294 -25.49 -4.39 50.95
CA ALA A 294 -26.10 -4.95 52.18
C ALA A 294 -25.85 -4.10 53.43
N ILE A 295 -24.74 -3.39 53.48
CA ILE A 295 -24.39 -2.43 54.56
C ILE A 295 -25.10 -1.08 54.36
N GLY A 296 -25.84 -0.88 53.26
CA GLY A 296 -26.62 0.33 53.01
C GLY A 296 -25.96 1.42 52.19
N TYR A 297 -24.84 1.14 51.54
CA TYR A 297 -24.25 2.14 50.61
C TYR A 297 -25.17 2.37 49.39
N PRO A 298 -25.37 3.62 48.99
CA PRO A 298 -26.26 3.92 47.85
C PRO A 298 -25.69 3.36 46.55
N PRO A 299 -26.55 2.92 45.62
CA PRO A 299 -26.14 2.34 44.32
C PRO A 299 -25.14 3.20 43.54
N ARG A 300 -25.25 4.52 43.64
CA ARG A 300 -24.30 5.50 43.04
C ARG A 300 -22.86 5.30 43.51
N THR A 301 -22.69 5.03 44.80
CA THR A 301 -21.37 4.81 45.44
C THR A 301 -20.77 3.48 44.97
N VAL A 302 -21.60 2.46 44.79
CA VAL A 302 -21.19 1.17 44.24
C VAL A 302 -20.75 1.30 42.78
N VAL A 303 -21.51 1.97 41.97
CA VAL A 303 -21.14 2.29 40.56
C VAL A 303 -19.84 3.09 40.51
N ALA A 304 -19.71 4.15 41.32
CA ALA A 304 -18.51 4.97 41.35
C ALA A 304 -17.27 4.18 41.81
N SER A 305 -17.43 3.18 42.71
CA SER A 305 -16.33 2.32 43.18
C SER A 305 -15.76 1.42 42.06
N VAL A 306 -16.54 1.14 41.01
CA VAL A 306 -16.12 0.39 39.83
C VAL A 306 -15.60 1.31 38.74
N LEU A 307 -16.27 2.45 38.53
CA LEU A 307 -15.89 3.39 37.48
C LEU A 307 -14.56 4.11 37.74
N LEU A 308 -14.22 4.36 39.00
CA LEU A 308 -12.96 5.06 39.32
C LEU A 308 -11.69 4.27 38.97
N PRO A 309 -11.54 2.96 39.34
CA PRO A 309 -10.44 2.16 38.82
C PRO A 309 -10.50 1.96 37.29
N ALA A 310 -11.69 1.82 36.70
CA ALA A 310 -11.83 1.72 35.25
C ALA A 310 -11.37 3.01 34.55
N ALA A 311 -11.70 4.20 35.09
CA ALA A 311 -11.23 5.49 34.57
C ALA A 311 -9.70 5.60 34.65
N ALA A 312 -9.08 5.14 35.74
CA ALA A 312 -7.63 5.13 35.88
C ALA A 312 -6.96 4.17 34.84
N LEU A 313 -7.51 2.96 34.66
CA LEU A 313 -7.04 2.04 33.61
C LEU A 313 -7.27 2.64 32.20
N GLY A 314 -8.41 3.30 31.99
CA GLY A 314 -8.73 3.98 30.74
C GLY A 314 -7.79 5.14 30.44
N ALA A 315 -7.41 5.92 31.45
CA ALA A 315 -6.45 7.02 31.30
C ALA A 315 -5.03 6.50 30.97
N LEU A 316 -4.58 5.45 31.66
CA LEU A 316 -3.31 4.80 31.33
C LEU A 316 -3.35 4.16 29.93
N GLY A 317 -4.47 3.52 29.58
CA GLY A 317 -4.71 2.98 28.24
C GLY A 317 -4.75 4.05 27.17
N ALA A 318 -5.35 5.22 27.44
CA ALA A 318 -5.36 6.35 26.53
C ALA A 318 -3.96 6.93 26.29
N ALA A 319 -3.14 7.04 27.35
CA ALA A 319 -1.74 7.44 27.21
C ALA A 319 -0.95 6.43 26.37
N LEU A 320 -1.16 5.12 26.59
CA LEU A 320 -0.55 4.07 25.79
C LEU A 320 -1.08 4.09 24.34
N ALA A 321 -2.39 4.34 24.12
CA ALA A 321 -2.96 4.48 22.78
C ALA A 321 -2.30 5.61 22.01
N ALA A 322 -2.08 6.77 22.65
CA ALA A 322 -1.35 7.87 22.03
C ALA A 322 0.10 7.49 21.66
N ALA A 323 0.80 6.80 22.55
CA ALA A 323 2.16 6.32 22.28
C ALA A 323 2.20 5.31 21.12
N VAL A 324 1.25 4.35 21.09
CA VAL A 324 1.10 3.38 19.98
C VAL A 324 0.75 4.09 18.68
N THR A 325 -0.13 5.09 18.72
CA THR A 325 -0.48 5.93 17.55
C THR A 325 0.76 6.55 16.94
N ILE A 326 1.62 7.16 17.75
CA ILE A 326 2.87 7.78 17.28
C ILE A 326 3.83 6.70 16.73
N GLY A 327 4.00 5.59 17.44
CA GLY A 327 4.91 4.51 17.02
C GLY A 327 4.49 3.88 15.69
N VAL A 328 3.23 3.48 15.57
CA VAL A 328 2.67 2.89 14.34
C VAL A 328 2.65 3.91 13.21
N GLY A 329 2.23 5.17 13.49
CA GLY A 329 2.18 6.23 12.51
C GLY A 329 3.54 6.49 11.86
N ARG A 330 4.58 6.65 12.69
CA ARG A 330 5.95 6.85 12.19
C ARG A 330 6.48 5.66 11.43
N LEU A 331 6.31 4.44 11.97
CA LEU A 331 6.79 3.22 11.32
C LEU A 331 6.22 3.08 9.90
N VAL A 332 4.91 3.28 9.74
CA VAL A 332 4.24 3.17 8.44
C VAL A 332 4.62 4.34 7.51
N ALA A 333 4.71 5.57 8.05
CA ALA A 333 5.11 6.74 7.25
C ALA A 333 6.56 6.66 6.78
N ASP A 334 7.48 6.15 7.61
CA ASP A 334 8.89 5.94 7.25
C ASP A 334 9.02 4.90 6.15
N GLU A 335 8.35 3.75 6.30
CA GLU A 335 8.39 2.67 5.31
C GLU A 335 7.85 3.14 3.96
N TYR A 336 6.69 3.79 3.95
CA TYR A 336 6.13 4.37 2.73
C TYR A 336 7.04 5.42 2.10
N SER A 337 7.57 6.33 2.91
CA SER A 337 8.44 7.40 2.41
C SER A 337 9.74 6.86 1.83
N SER A 338 10.28 5.78 2.40
CA SER A 338 11.42 5.04 1.88
C SER A 338 11.09 4.38 0.54
N ALA A 339 9.94 3.69 0.46
CA ALA A 339 9.47 3.03 -0.76
C ALA A 339 9.24 4.02 -1.91
N VAL A 340 8.68 5.20 -1.67
CA VAL A 340 8.49 6.26 -2.69
C VAL A 340 9.79 7.01 -2.98
N GLY A 341 10.68 7.08 -2.00
CA GLY A 341 11.97 7.76 -2.12
C GLY A 341 11.95 9.23 -1.73
N PHE A 342 11.12 9.64 -0.79
CA PHE A 342 11.21 10.99 -0.25
C PHE A 342 12.52 11.18 0.53
N PRO A 343 13.27 12.29 0.31
CA PRO A 343 14.57 12.49 0.94
C PRO A 343 14.50 12.80 2.44
N ALA A 344 13.35 13.16 2.97
CA ALA A 344 13.13 13.44 4.38
C ALA A 344 11.63 13.31 4.71
N VAL A 345 11.32 12.64 5.81
CA VAL A 345 9.95 12.51 6.32
C VAL A 345 9.61 13.70 7.23
N ARG A 346 8.36 14.13 7.21
CA ARG A 346 7.82 15.20 8.06
C ARG A 346 6.80 14.62 9.03
N TYR A 347 6.95 14.95 10.31
CA TYR A 347 6.06 14.52 11.38
C TYR A 347 5.41 15.75 12.04
N PRO A 348 4.43 16.39 11.39
CA PRO A 348 3.72 17.50 12.01
C PRO A 348 2.91 16.99 13.21
N LEU A 349 2.73 17.84 14.21
CA LEU A 349 1.91 17.49 15.36
C LEU A 349 0.44 17.38 14.95
N ALA A 350 -0.07 16.18 14.82
CA ALA A 350 -1.45 15.91 14.48
C ALA A 350 -2.25 15.59 15.76
N VAL A 351 -2.91 16.57 16.33
CA VAL A 351 -3.71 16.41 17.56
C VAL A 351 -4.93 15.52 17.31
N GLY A 352 -5.53 15.57 16.11
CA GLY A 352 -6.75 14.82 15.79
C GLY A 352 -6.65 13.32 15.99
N PRO A 353 -5.73 12.58 15.33
CA PRO A 353 -5.53 11.15 15.54
C PRO A 353 -5.20 10.78 16.99
N LEU A 354 -4.38 11.58 17.68
CA LEU A 354 -4.02 11.34 19.08
C LEU A 354 -5.23 11.48 20.02
N ALA A 355 -6.01 12.56 19.86
CA ALA A 355 -7.23 12.78 20.61
C ALA A 355 -8.29 11.71 20.34
N LEU A 356 -8.41 11.26 19.08
CA LEU A 356 -9.31 10.17 18.70
C LEU A 356 -8.90 8.86 19.39
N ALA A 357 -7.61 8.47 19.34
CA ALA A 357 -7.11 7.27 20.00
C ALA A 357 -7.37 7.30 21.50
N ALA A 358 -6.98 8.39 22.17
CA ALA A 358 -7.15 8.57 23.59
C ALA A 358 -8.64 8.62 24.00
N GLY A 359 -9.45 9.35 23.25
CA GLY A 359 -10.89 9.47 23.47
C GLY A 359 -11.62 8.15 23.31
N LEU A 360 -11.33 7.38 22.25
CA LEU A 360 -11.91 6.06 22.03
C LEU A 360 -11.48 5.07 23.11
N ALA A 361 -10.21 5.05 23.50
CA ALA A 361 -9.69 4.18 24.56
C ALA A 361 -10.40 4.45 25.90
N LEU A 362 -10.53 5.73 26.28
CA LEU A 362 -11.19 6.14 27.52
C LEU A 362 -12.70 5.87 27.47
N ALA A 363 -13.37 6.29 26.40
CA ALA A 363 -14.81 6.10 26.23
C ALA A 363 -15.20 4.62 26.20
N ALA A 364 -14.47 3.79 25.42
CA ALA A 364 -14.71 2.37 25.38
C ALA A 364 -14.54 1.70 26.76
N THR A 365 -13.53 2.13 27.53
CA THR A 365 -13.27 1.61 28.86
C THR A 365 -14.40 1.97 29.84
N LEU A 366 -14.82 3.23 29.84
CA LEU A 366 -15.89 3.69 30.71
C LEU A 366 -17.24 3.06 30.37
N LEU A 367 -17.60 2.98 29.08
CA LEU A 367 -18.84 2.33 28.62
C LEU A 367 -18.85 0.83 28.94
N ALA A 368 -17.72 0.15 28.73
CA ALA A 368 -17.58 -1.27 29.03
C ALA A 368 -17.68 -1.58 30.53
N ALA A 369 -17.26 -0.66 31.40
CA ALA A 369 -17.38 -0.80 32.84
C ALA A 369 -18.74 -0.38 33.37
N ALA A 370 -19.35 0.66 32.77
CA ALA A 370 -20.60 1.25 33.27
C ALA A 370 -21.77 0.28 33.22
N LEU A 371 -21.95 -0.43 32.10
CA LEU A 371 -23.09 -1.34 31.92
C LEU A 371 -23.13 -2.49 32.95
N PRO A 372 -22.03 -3.25 33.18
CA PRO A 372 -22.02 -4.26 34.22
C PRO A 372 -22.14 -3.68 35.64
N ALA A 373 -21.51 -2.55 35.92
CA ALA A 373 -21.60 -1.87 37.21
C ALA A 373 -23.02 -1.43 37.54
N TYR A 374 -23.72 -0.85 36.56
CA TYR A 374 -25.09 -0.42 36.71
C TYR A 374 -26.06 -1.59 36.93
N ARG A 375 -25.88 -2.69 36.18
CA ARG A 375 -26.68 -3.91 36.35
C ARG A 375 -26.45 -4.50 37.74
N LEU A 376 -25.24 -4.55 38.22
CA LEU A 376 -24.89 -5.09 39.52
C LEU A 376 -25.46 -4.23 40.65
N ALA A 377 -25.44 -2.90 40.54
CA ALA A 377 -25.98 -1.97 41.53
C ALA A 377 -27.51 -2.02 41.69
N ARG A 378 -28.21 -2.65 40.75
CA ARG A 378 -29.65 -2.88 40.76
C ARG A 378 -30.07 -4.30 41.23
N LEU A 379 -29.10 -5.19 41.48
CA LEU A 379 -29.37 -6.54 41.99
C LEU A 379 -29.71 -6.47 43.48
N ASP A 380 -30.59 -7.40 43.90
CA ASP A 380 -30.84 -7.59 45.30
C ASP A 380 -29.53 -7.99 46.03
N PRO A 381 -29.21 -7.38 47.19
CA PRO A 381 -28.00 -7.70 47.93
C PRO A 381 -27.80 -9.20 48.21
N ILE A 382 -28.91 -9.93 48.44
CA ILE A 382 -28.88 -11.37 48.64
C ILE A 382 -28.47 -12.14 47.40
N GLU A 383 -28.95 -11.73 46.23
CA GLU A 383 -28.56 -12.33 44.93
C GLU A 383 -27.11 -12.00 44.57
N ALA A 384 -26.63 -10.79 44.90
CA ALA A 384 -25.25 -10.39 44.70
C ALA A 384 -24.27 -11.22 45.55
N LEU A 385 -24.66 -11.56 46.82
CA LEU A 385 -23.86 -12.36 47.76
C LEU A 385 -23.85 -13.85 47.42
N ARG A 386 -24.98 -14.41 46.91
CA ARG A 386 -25.11 -15.83 46.52
C ARG A 386 -24.13 -16.27 45.40
N GLY A 387 -23.51 -15.34 44.72
CA GLY A 387 -22.59 -15.63 43.61
C GLY A 387 -23.34 -15.95 42.28
N GLU A 388 -22.63 -15.97 41.23
CA GLU A 388 -23.18 -16.38 39.91
C GLU A 388 -23.36 -17.89 39.92
N ARG A 389 -24.60 -18.37 39.79
CA ARG A 389 -24.82 -19.74 39.34
C ARG A 389 -24.22 -19.80 37.96
N VAL A 390 -23.12 -20.52 37.80
CA VAL A 390 -22.57 -20.83 36.46
C VAL A 390 -23.68 -21.66 35.80
N GLY A 391 -24.50 -20.99 34.98
CA GLY A 391 -25.48 -21.70 34.17
C GLY A 391 -24.70 -22.75 33.37
N SER A 392 -24.94 -24.00 33.68
CA SER A 392 -24.43 -25.12 32.89
C SER A 392 -25.19 -25.05 31.56
N PHE A 393 -24.54 -24.49 30.53
CA PHE A 393 -25.07 -24.65 29.18
C PHE A 393 -24.92 -26.12 28.82
N GLU A 394 -26.04 -26.86 28.91
CA GLU A 394 -26.07 -28.25 28.49
C GLU A 394 -25.91 -28.32 26.99
N LEU A 395 -24.77 -28.84 26.56
CA LEU A 395 -24.47 -29.00 25.15
C LEU A 395 -25.47 -30.01 24.53
N PRO A 396 -26.05 -29.71 23.36
CA PRO A 396 -26.80 -30.69 22.59
C PRO A 396 -25.99 -31.97 22.37
N GLY A 397 -26.64 -33.15 22.48
CA GLY A 397 -25.93 -34.43 22.46
C GLY A 397 -25.06 -34.67 21.23
N TRP A 398 -25.42 -34.12 20.09
CA TRP A 398 -24.60 -34.18 18.87
C TRP A 398 -23.29 -33.38 19.01
N LEU A 399 -23.31 -32.22 19.67
CA LEU A 399 -22.14 -31.39 19.92
C LEU A 399 -21.19 -32.04 20.95
N GLN A 400 -21.79 -32.75 21.93
CA GLN A 400 -21.00 -33.55 22.89
C GLN A 400 -20.24 -34.68 22.19
N ARG A 401 -20.89 -35.36 21.22
CA ARG A 401 -20.23 -36.42 20.42
C ARG A 401 -19.11 -35.88 19.54
N LEU A 402 -19.33 -34.75 18.84
CA LEU A 402 -18.32 -34.08 18.02
C LEU A 402 -17.09 -33.64 18.82
N THR A 403 -17.31 -33.15 20.05
CA THR A 403 -16.22 -32.74 20.94
C THR A 403 -15.59 -33.89 21.73
N ALA A 404 -16.04 -35.12 21.56
CA ALA A 404 -15.48 -36.32 22.20
C ALA A 404 -14.36 -36.97 21.37
N VAL A 405 -14.22 -36.62 20.11
CA VAL A 405 -13.24 -37.20 19.18
C VAL A 405 -11.98 -36.35 19.20
N GLY A 406 -10.84 -36.94 19.56
CA GLY A 406 -9.52 -36.32 19.51
C GLY A 406 -8.70 -36.42 20.80
N PRO A 407 -7.50 -35.86 20.83
CA PRO A 407 -6.66 -35.86 22.03
C PRO A 407 -7.34 -35.20 23.22
N PRO A 408 -7.19 -35.74 24.44
CA PRO A 408 -7.91 -35.25 25.66
C PRO A 408 -7.72 -33.73 25.92
N ALA A 409 -6.56 -33.17 25.54
CA ALA A 409 -6.28 -31.75 25.68
C ALA A 409 -7.14 -30.88 24.76
N LEU A 410 -7.35 -31.29 23.50
CA LEU A 410 -8.19 -30.58 22.53
C LEU A 410 -9.68 -30.72 22.89
N THR A 411 -10.11 -31.92 23.30
CA THR A 411 -11.53 -32.14 23.72
C THR A 411 -11.85 -31.29 24.95
N TYR A 412 -10.91 -31.17 25.92
CA TYR A 412 -11.07 -30.29 27.07
C TYR A 412 -11.16 -28.81 26.62
N GLY A 413 -10.31 -28.39 25.70
CA GLY A 413 -10.31 -27.04 25.14
C GLY A 413 -11.63 -26.70 24.42
N LEU A 414 -12.10 -27.56 23.51
CA LEU A 414 -13.36 -27.38 22.78
C LEU A 414 -14.58 -27.33 23.71
N ARG A 415 -14.64 -28.21 24.70
CA ARG A 415 -15.69 -28.17 25.72
C ARG A 415 -15.62 -26.91 26.58
N GLY A 416 -14.41 -26.40 26.86
CA GLY A 416 -14.19 -25.13 27.53
C GLY A 416 -14.76 -23.93 26.78
N LEU A 417 -14.60 -23.91 25.43
CA LEU A 417 -15.19 -22.90 24.55
C LEU A 417 -16.71 -22.84 24.65
N LEU A 418 -17.35 -24.00 24.70
CA LEU A 418 -18.79 -24.12 24.66
C LEU A 418 -19.45 -23.85 26.03
N ARG A 419 -18.72 -24.01 27.12
CA ARG A 419 -19.20 -23.69 28.49
C ARG A 419 -19.39 -22.19 28.73
N ARG A 420 -18.63 -21.32 28.03
CA ARG A 420 -18.71 -19.86 28.15
C ARG A 420 -18.83 -19.21 26.76
N PRO A 421 -19.94 -19.43 26.04
CA PRO A 421 -20.02 -19.18 24.60
C PRO A 421 -19.73 -17.72 24.23
N LEU A 422 -20.26 -16.74 24.96
CA LEU A 422 -20.03 -15.32 24.68
C LEU A 422 -18.58 -14.89 24.85
N LEU A 423 -17.91 -15.38 25.90
CA LEU A 423 -16.50 -15.06 26.14
C LEU A 423 -15.60 -15.69 25.08
N SER A 424 -15.84 -16.94 24.78
CA SER A 424 -15.09 -17.70 23.78
C SER A 424 -15.32 -17.14 22.38
N ALA A 425 -16.57 -16.82 22.02
CA ALA A 425 -16.90 -16.21 20.75
C ALA A 425 -16.17 -14.87 20.55
N ALA A 426 -16.18 -13.99 21.54
CA ALA A 426 -15.51 -12.70 21.41
C ALA A 426 -13.97 -12.84 21.31
N THR A 427 -13.38 -13.81 22.03
CA THR A 427 -11.95 -14.13 21.88
C THR A 427 -11.65 -14.66 20.49
N VAL A 428 -12.42 -15.63 20.02
CA VAL A 428 -12.29 -16.23 18.69
C VAL A 428 -12.47 -15.17 17.60
N VAL A 429 -13.50 -14.32 17.70
CA VAL A 429 -13.74 -13.22 16.74
C VAL A 429 -12.56 -12.23 16.74
N SER A 430 -12.01 -11.91 17.90
CA SER A 430 -10.86 -11.00 18.00
C SER A 430 -9.61 -11.57 17.33
N ILE A 431 -9.30 -12.83 17.58
CA ILE A 431 -8.16 -13.51 16.97
C ILE A 431 -8.41 -13.69 15.46
N ALA A 432 -9.63 -14.09 15.07
CA ALA A 432 -10.03 -14.24 13.69
C ALA A 432 -9.97 -12.92 12.91
N GLY A 433 -10.32 -11.79 13.56
CA GLY A 433 -10.21 -10.46 12.98
C GLY A 433 -8.77 -10.08 12.65
N ALA A 434 -7.84 -10.32 13.59
CA ALA A 434 -6.42 -10.03 13.38
C ALA A 434 -5.80 -10.95 12.30
N ILE A 435 -6.05 -12.26 12.36
CA ILE A 435 -5.59 -13.22 11.33
C ILE A 435 -6.24 -12.93 9.99
N GLY A 436 -7.55 -12.64 9.98
CA GLY A 436 -8.32 -12.36 8.76
C GLY A 436 -7.85 -11.09 8.05
N LEU A 437 -7.49 -10.05 8.80
CA LEU A 437 -6.92 -8.83 8.22
C LEU A 437 -5.54 -9.11 7.58
N ALA A 438 -4.67 -9.83 8.27
CA ALA A 438 -3.38 -10.22 7.70
C ALA A 438 -3.55 -11.15 6.47
N ALA A 439 -4.53 -12.06 6.50
CA ALA A 439 -4.88 -12.90 5.36
C ALA A 439 -5.45 -12.08 4.19
N ALA A 440 -6.28 -11.07 4.44
CA ALA A 440 -6.80 -10.18 3.41
C ALA A 440 -5.68 -9.46 2.66
N LEU A 441 -4.68 -8.95 3.38
CA LEU A 441 -3.50 -8.31 2.78
C LEU A 441 -2.70 -9.31 1.92
N ASN A 442 -2.52 -10.55 2.41
CA ASN A 442 -1.85 -11.61 1.64
C ASN A 442 -2.63 -12.01 0.37
N ILE A 443 -3.96 -12.10 0.45
CA ILE A 443 -4.81 -12.37 -0.71
C ILE A 443 -4.65 -11.29 -1.77
N LEU A 444 -4.57 -10.02 -1.37
CA LEU A 444 -4.35 -8.91 -2.31
C LEU A 444 -2.99 -9.02 -2.99
N VAL A 445 -1.92 -9.33 -2.25
CA VAL A 445 -0.57 -9.51 -2.81
C VAL A 445 -0.53 -10.69 -3.77
N SER A 446 -1.01 -11.87 -3.35
CA SER A 446 -1.00 -13.07 -4.19
C SER A 446 -1.87 -12.90 -5.44
N SER A 447 -3.04 -12.26 -5.31
CA SER A 447 -3.92 -11.97 -6.45
C SER A 447 -3.28 -10.99 -7.43
N THR A 448 -2.52 -9.99 -6.95
CA THR A 448 -1.78 -9.08 -7.81
C THR A 448 -0.66 -9.80 -8.56
N ASN A 449 0.12 -10.65 -7.88
CA ASN A 449 1.15 -11.47 -8.50
C ASN A 449 0.58 -12.41 -9.56
N SER A 450 -0.52 -13.09 -9.25
CA SER A 450 -1.21 -13.99 -10.19
C SER A 450 -1.75 -13.23 -11.41
N ALA A 451 -2.24 -12.00 -11.23
CA ALA A 451 -2.69 -11.16 -12.32
C ALA A 451 -1.54 -10.72 -13.24
N VAL A 452 -0.38 -10.36 -12.67
CA VAL A 452 0.85 -10.04 -13.44
C VAL A 452 1.30 -11.28 -14.23
N ASP A 453 1.39 -12.42 -13.59
CA ASP A 453 1.79 -13.67 -14.25
C ASP A 453 0.84 -14.04 -15.41
N ALA A 454 -0.46 -13.90 -15.22
CA ALA A 454 -1.47 -14.17 -16.24
C ALA A 454 -1.36 -13.23 -17.45
N GLU A 455 -1.11 -11.93 -17.24
CA GLU A 455 -0.90 -10.98 -18.32
C GLU A 455 0.30 -11.36 -19.18
N PHE A 456 1.43 -11.68 -18.55
CA PHE A 456 2.63 -12.06 -19.28
C PHE A 456 2.56 -13.48 -19.87
N ALA A 457 1.84 -14.42 -19.26
CA ALA A 457 1.70 -15.79 -19.76
C ALA A 457 1.03 -15.85 -21.16
N GLY A 458 0.03 -15.01 -21.38
CA GLY A 458 -0.70 -14.90 -22.65
C GLY A 458 0.09 -14.27 -23.81
N GLN A 459 1.25 -13.63 -23.52
CA GLN A 459 2.01 -12.88 -24.52
C GLN A 459 3.01 -13.76 -25.26
N GLY A 460 2.97 -13.74 -26.61
CA GLY A 460 3.83 -14.55 -27.47
C GLY A 460 5.19 -13.92 -27.82
N TRP A 461 5.42 -12.63 -27.46
CA TRP A 461 6.68 -11.96 -27.71
C TRP A 461 7.73 -12.33 -26.64
N THR A 462 9.00 -12.40 -27.06
CA THR A 462 10.13 -12.56 -26.11
C THR A 462 10.89 -11.27 -25.88
N HIS A 463 10.89 -10.40 -26.89
CA HIS A 463 11.54 -9.09 -26.83
C HIS A 463 10.68 -8.02 -27.49
N SER A 464 10.67 -6.81 -26.93
CA SER A 464 10.09 -5.59 -27.49
C SER A 464 11.20 -4.63 -27.83
N ALA A 465 11.26 -4.13 -29.05
CA ALA A 465 12.24 -3.15 -29.49
C ALA A 465 11.53 -1.82 -29.79
N ASP A 466 11.79 -0.79 -29.00
CA ASP A 466 11.34 0.57 -29.26
C ASP A 466 12.29 1.24 -30.24
N LEU A 467 11.76 1.86 -31.27
CA LEU A 467 12.53 2.47 -32.32
C LEU A 467 12.91 3.91 -31.95
N ALA A 468 14.16 4.31 -32.24
CA ALA A 468 14.64 5.67 -31.98
C ALA A 468 13.86 6.76 -32.73
N ARG A 469 13.29 6.40 -33.86
CA ARG A 469 12.37 7.20 -34.70
C ARG A 469 11.36 6.28 -35.36
N PRO A 470 10.14 6.74 -35.67
CA PRO A 470 9.19 5.94 -36.39
C PRO A 470 9.76 5.49 -37.77
N LEU A 471 9.90 4.18 -37.98
CA LEU A 471 10.44 3.57 -39.18
C LEU A 471 9.32 3.18 -40.17
N PRO A 472 9.52 3.30 -41.50
CA PRO A 472 8.64 2.67 -42.48
C PRO A 472 8.53 1.14 -42.21
N ASP A 473 7.33 0.60 -42.45
CA ASP A 473 7.03 -0.82 -42.18
C ASP A 473 8.00 -1.78 -42.86
N ALA A 474 8.40 -1.50 -44.07
CA ALA A 474 9.38 -2.30 -44.82
C ALA A 474 10.77 -2.33 -44.12
N ARG A 475 11.19 -1.17 -43.55
CA ARG A 475 12.45 -1.08 -42.82
C ARG A 475 12.37 -1.77 -41.47
N ALA A 476 11.26 -1.64 -40.74
CA ALA A 476 11.01 -2.35 -39.51
C ALA A 476 11.02 -3.88 -39.74
N ALA A 477 10.39 -4.37 -40.78
CA ALA A 477 10.44 -5.77 -41.17
C ALA A 477 11.84 -6.23 -41.59
N ALA A 478 12.61 -5.43 -42.31
CA ALA A 478 14.00 -5.73 -42.68
C ALA A 478 14.91 -5.81 -41.42
N LEU A 479 14.75 -4.89 -40.48
CA LEU A 479 15.45 -4.87 -39.21
C LEU A 479 15.24 -6.21 -38.44
N THR A 480 14.01 -6.67 -38.29
CA THR A 480 13.69 -7.92 -37.56
C THR A 480 14.16 -9.17 -38.29
N ARG A 481 14.10 -9.19 -39.62
CA ARG A 481 14.68 -10.30 -40.42
C ARG A 481 16.21 -10.38 -40.28
N ARG A 482 16.91 -9.23 -40.35
CA ARG A 482 18.37 -9.18 -40.14
C ARG A 482 18.77 -9.60 -38.72
N ALA A 483 17.93 -9.28 -37.74
CA ALA A 483 18.14 -9.73 -36.37
C ALA A 483 17.90 -11.25 -36.21
N GLY A 484 17.24 -11.92 -37.18
CA GLY A 484 16.95 -13.36 -37.12
C GLY A 484 15.74 -13.69 -36.25
N ALA A 485 14.77 -12.78 -36.15
CA ALA A 485 13.54 -13.02 -35.39
C ALA A 485 12.67 -14.09 -36.06
N ALA A 486 12.22 -15.09 -35.32
CA ALA A 486 11.35 -16.17 -35.82
C ALA A 486 9.96 -15.62 -36.21
N ARG A 487 9.45 -14.71 -35.39
CA ARG A 487 8.21 -13.96 -35.65
C ARG A 487 8.42 -12.52 -35.23
N ALA A 488 7.79 -11.58 -35.95
CA ALA A 488 7.84 -10.17 -35.61
C ALA A 488 6.54 -9.48 -35.94
N GLU A 489 6.12 -8.57 -35.08
CA GLU A 489 4.95 -7.72 -35.25
C GLU A 489 5.33 -6.27 -35.02
N ALA A 490 5.11 -5.46 -36.03
CA ALA A 490 5.29 -4.02 -35.93
C ALA A 490 4.02 -3.38 -35.36
N THR A 491 4.17 -2.55 -34.36
CA THR A 491 3.10 -1.79 -33.69
C THR A 491 3.38 -0.31 -33.79
N VAL A 492 2.34 0.51 -33.62
CA VAL A 492 2.47 1.95 -33.50
C VAL A 492 1.84 2.37 -32.18
N LYS A 493 2.54 3.17 -31.40
CA LYS A 493 2.06 3.72 -30.13
C LYS A 493 2.21 5.22 -30.14
N GLY A 494 1.29 5.92 -29.50
CA GLY A 494 1.38 7.35 -29.31
C GLY A 494 0.26 7.90 -28.42
N PRO A 495 0.45 9.11 -27.87
CA PRO A 495 -0.52 9.74 -26.99
C PRO A 495 -1.79 10.15 -27.74
N ALA A 496 -2.93 9.97 -27.09
CA ALA A 496 -4.23 10.41 -27.56
C ALA A 496 -5.11 10.81 -26.37
N GLU A 497 -6.24 11.48 -26.65
CA GLU A 497 -7.21 11.88 -25.64
C GLU A 497 -8.59 11.34 -26.04
N LEU A 498 -9.26 10.67 -25.12
CA LEU A 498 -10.64 10.22 -25.27
C LEU A 498 -11.59 11.16 -24.54
N ASN A 499 -12.67 11.53 -25.21
CA ASN A 499 -13.74 12.32 -24.63
C ASN A 499 -15.05 11.52 -24.77
N ALA A 500 -15.73 11.30 -23.65
CA ALA A 500 -17.04 10.67 -23.61
C ALA A 500 -18.17 11.70 -23.82
N ALA A 501 -19.32 11.27 -24.28
CA ALA A 501 -20.49 12.12 -24.47
C ALA A 501 -20.95 12.81 -23.18
N GLY A 502 -20.74 12.16 -22.02
CA GLY A 502 -20.99 12.71 -20.67
C GLY A 502 -19.98 13.75 -20.19
N GLY A 503 -19.06 14.26 -21.04
CA GLY A 503 -18.10 15.29 -20.71
C GLY A 503 -16.80 14.78 -20.04
N GLY A 504 -16.70 13.51 -19.71
CA GLY A 504 -15.48 12.88 -19.20
C GLY A 504 -14.36 12.91 -20.23
N ARG A 505 -13.13 13.26 -19.79
CA ARG A 505 -11.93 13.28 -20.63
C ARG A 505 -10.80 12.53 -19.95
N THR A 506 -10.09 11.70 -20.72
CA THR A 506 -8.87 11.05 -20.24
C THR A 506 -7.81 10.96 -21.32
N GLY A 507 -6.55 11.12 -20.92
CA GLY A 507 -5.41 10.82 -21.80
C GLY A 507 -5.24 9.31 -21.89
N ILE A 508 -4.94 8.81 -23.08
CA ILE A 508 -4.66 7.38 -23.31
C ILE A 508 -3.39 7.21 -24.12
N GLN A 509 -2.79 6.03 -24.01
CA GLN A 509 -1.79 5.56 -24.95
C GLN A 509 -2.49 4.73 -26.02
N LEU A 510 -2.64 5.32 -27.22
CA LEU A 510 -3.23 4.63 -28.35
C LEU A 510 -2.23 3.66 -28.97
N ALA A 511 -2.55 2.38 -28.98
CA ALA A 511 -1.76 1.34 -29.62
C ALA A 511 -2.45 0.79 -30.87
N GLY A 512 -1.70 0.66 -31.94
CA GLY A 512 -2.17 0.05 -33.18
C GLY A 512 -1.73 -1.40 -33.31
N LEU A 513 -2.67 -2.34 -33.36
CA LEU A 513 -2.41 -3.77 -33.47
C LEU A 513 -2.68 -4.29 -34.88
N PRO A 514 -1.96 -5.31 -35.38
CA PRO A 514 -2.28 -6.01 -36.59
C PRO A 514 -3.68 -6.65 -36.52
N ARG A 515 -4.28 -6.97 -37.67
CA ARG A 515 -5.63 -7.57 -37.69
C ARG A 515 -5.75 -8.89 -36.96
N ARG A 516 -4.68 -9.66 -36.92
CA ARG A 516 -4.55 -10.95 -36.21
C ARG A 516 -3.25 -10.90 -35.39
N PRO A 517 -3.28 -10.33 -34.21
CA PRO A 517 -2.08 -10.28 -33.39
C PRO A 517 -1.72 -11.69 -32.90
N ALA A 518 -0.50 -12.14 -33.18
CA ALA A 518 0.01 -13.42 -32.73
C ALA A 518 0.93 -13.28 -31.52
N LEU A 519 1.61 -12.12 -31.39
CA LEU A 519 2.58 -11.88 -30.32
C LEU A 519 1.98 -11.06 -29.15
N LEU A 520 0.99 -10.22 -29.40
CA LEU A 520 0.26 -9.49 -28.35
C LEU A 520 -1.19 -9.96 -28.33
N ARG A 521 -1.59 -10.68 -27.29
CA ARG A 521 -2.98 -11.13 -27.09
C ARG A 521 -3.65 -10.22 -26.07
N LEU A 522 -4.86 -9.75 -26.39
CA LEU A 522 -5.70 -8.97 -25.50
C LEU A 522 -6.62 -9.92 -24.71
N ASP A 523 -6.62 -9.80 -23.40
CA ASP A 523 -7.61 -10.46 -22.53
C ASP A 523 -8.87 -9.59 -22.50
N LEU A 524 -9.90 -9.97 -23.28
CA LEU A 524 -11.13 -9.23 -23.40
C LEU A 524 -12.10 -9.65 -22.31
N THR A 525 -12.50 -8.71 -21.47
CA THR A 525 -13.57 -8.91 -20.48
C THR A 525 -14.94 -8.84 -21.10
N SER A 526 -15.08 -8.04 -22.18
CA SER A 526 -16.34 -7.92 -22.92
C SER A 526 -16.11 -7.36 -24.33
N GLY A 527 -17.03 -7.65 -25.23
CA GLY A 527 -16.99 -7.17 -26.61
C GLY A 527 -16.06 -7.96 -27.52
N SER A 528 -15.45 -7.29 -28.51
CA SER A 528 -14.60 -7.89 -29.55
C SER A 528 -13.29 -7.13 -29.71
N GLY A 529 -12.31 -7.76 -30.36
CA GLY A 529 -11.01 -7.15 -30.66
C GLY A 529 -11.11 -5.88 -31.53
N PRO A 530 -9.98 -5.17 -31.73
CA PRO A 530 -9.97 -3.91 -32.47
C PRO A 530 -10.47 -4.09 -33.91
N ALA A 531 -11.48 -3.30 -34.29
CA ALA A 531 -12.07 -3.32 -35.64
C ALA A 531 -12.12 -1.90 -36.23
N PRO A 532 -12.35 -1.75 -37.53
CA PRO A 532 -12.51 -0.42 -38.16
C PRO A 532 -13.62 0.39 -37.48
N GLY A 533 -13.28 1.52 -36.86
CA GLY A 533 -14.22 2.36 -36.11
C GLY A 533 -14.46 1.93 -34.64
N ARG A 534 -14.07 0.74 -34.25
CA ARG A 534 -14.25 0.22 -32.93
C ARG A 534 -12.93 0.18 -32.15
N ILE A 535 -12.90 0.90 -31.04
CA ILE A 535 -11.75 0.94 -30.13
C ILE A 535 -11.94 -0.08 -29.02
N VAL A 536 -10.86 -0.78 -28.65
CA VAL A 536 -10.83 -1.56 -27.42
C VAL A 536 -10.22 -0.70 -26.34
N LEU A 537 -10.95 -0.50 -25.26
CA LEU A 537 -10.54 0.28 -24.10
C LEU A 537 -9.94 -0.63 -23.02
N SER A 538 -9.00 -0.12 -22.24
CA SER A 538 -8.70 -0.78 -20.98
C SER A 538 -9.90 -0.67 -20.02
N ALA A 539 -10.10 -1.68 -19.16
CA ALA A 539 -11.18 -1.67 -18.18
C ALA A 539 -11.14 -0.42 -17.28
N GLN A 540 -9.94 0.07 -16.96
CA GLN A 540 -9.74 1.30 -16.21
C GLN A 540 -10.23 2.54 -16.98
N THR A 541 -9.86 2.65 -18.27
CA THR A 541 -10.32 3.77 -19.11
C THR A 541 -11.84 3.77 -19.27
N ALA A 542 -12.44 2.60 -19.47
CA ALA A 542 -13.89 2.46 -19.61
C ALA A 542 -14.62 2.91 -18.33
N ARG A 543 -14.17 2.46 -17.15
CA ARG A 543 -14.75 2.87 -15.87
C ARG A 543 -14.58 4.38 -15.61
N ARG A 544 -13.37 4.91 -15.80
CA ARG A 544 -13.07 6.34 -15.58
C ARG A 544 -13.94 7.27 -16.43
N LEU A 545 -14.27 6.86 -17.64
CA LEU A 545 -15.13 7.61 -18.56
C LEU A 545 -16.61 7.30 -18.39
N GLY A 546 -16.98 6.27 -17.59
CA GLY A 546 -18.36 5.77 -17.47
C GLY A 546 -18.90 5.21 -18.80
N VAL A 547 -18.04 4.54 -19.59
CA VAL A 547 -18.34 4.09 -20.96
C VAL A 547 -18.62 2.60 -20.98
N SER A 548 -19.70 2.23 -21.68
CA SER A 548 -20.10 0.85 -21.95
C SER A 548 -19.86 0.47 -23.41
N LEU A 549 -20.01 -0.83 -23.72
CA LEU A 549 -19.93 -1.30 -25.11
C LEU A 549 -20.99 -0.61 -26.00
N GLY A 550 -20.56 -0.16 -27.15
CA GLY A 550 -21.44 0.54 -28.12
C GLY A 550 -21.41 2.05 -27.98
N ASP A 551 -20.91 2.61 -26.89
CA ASP A 551 -20.89 4.06 -26.69
C ASP A 551 -19.99 4.78 -27.72
N HIS A 552 -20.42 5.96 -28.13
CA HIS A 552 -19.68 6.82 -29.03
C HIS A 552 -18.71 7.75 -28.28
N LEU A 553 -17.47 7.75 -28.70
CA LEU A 553 -16.37 8.51 -28.12
C LEU A 553 -15.74 9.42 -29.17
N SER A 554 -15.23 10.57 -28.74
CA SER A 554 -14.38 11.42 -29.54
C SER A 554 -12.92 11.17 -29.18
N LEU A 555 -12.16 10.64 -30.13
CA LEU A 555 -10.72 10.43 -30.03
C LEU A 555 -9.97 11.60 -30.61
N ARG A 556 -9.18 12.30 -29.83
CA ARG A 556 -8.32 13.41 -30.24
C ARG A 556 -6.87 12.94 -30.30
N THR A 557 -6.21 13.16 -31.41
CA THR A 557 -4.81 12.81 -31.66
C THR A 557 -4.07 14.00 -32.28
N SER A 558 -2.78 13.84 -32.58
CA SER A 558 -1.98 14.85 -33.29
C SER A 558 -2.51 15.17 -34.70
N ALA A 559 -3.23 14.24 -35.33
CA ALA A 559 -3.80 14.43 -36.66
C ALA A 559 -5.23 15.01 -36.64
N GLY A 560 -5.83 15.24 -35.48
CA GLY A 560 -7.17 15.81 -35.35
C GLY A 560 -8.12 14.99 -34.48
N ARG A 561 -9.42 15.25 -34.61
CA ARG A 561 -10.49 14.52 -33.89
C ARG A 561 -11.19 13.54 -34.83
N THR A 562 -11.56 12.38 -34.28
CA THR A 562 -12.36 11.37 -34.97
C THR A 562 -13.32 10.70 -34.00
N ALA A 563 -14.49 10.30 -34.50
CA ALA A 563 -15.41 9.48 -33.73
C ALA A 563 -14.96 8.02 -33.76
N VAL A 564 -15.10 7.36 -32.62
CA VAL A 564 -14.86 5.92 -32.43
C VAL A 564 -15.95 5.36 -31.53
N THR A 565 -16.23 4.07 -31.67
CA THR A 565 -17.21 3.37 -30.82
C THR A 565 -16.47 2.40 -29.91
N ALA A 566 -16.87 2.30 -28.66
CA ALA A 566 -16.34 1.30 -27.73
C ALA A 566 -16.74 -0.11 -28.20
N GLY A 567 -15.80 -0.85 -28.79
CA GLY A 567 -16.05 -2.17 -29.40
C GLY A 567 -15.64 -3.34 -28.52
N GLY A 568 -14.83 -3.10 -27.50
CA GLY A 568 -14.38 -4.10 -26.54
C GLY A 568 -13.76 -3.44 -25.33
N ILE A 569 -13.73 -4.18 -24.22
CA ILE A 569 -13.06 -3.82 -22.99
C ILE A 569 -12.04 -4.92 -22.69
N ALA A 570 -10.79 -4.55 -22.54
CA ALA A 570 -9.71 -5.47 -22.24
C ALA A 570 -9.27 -5.31 -20.79
N ARG A 571 -9.01 -6.43 -20.15
CA ARG A 571 -8.28 -6.46 -18.88
C ARG A 571 -6.82 -6.20 -19.21
N THR A 572 -6.29 -5.08 -18.73
CA THR A 572 -4.89 -4.73 -18.82
C THR A 572 -4.44 -4.27 -17.45
N LEU A 573 -3.36 -4.81 -16.96
CA LEU A 573 -2.76 -4.35 -15.71
C LEU A 573 -2.09 -3.00 -15.94
N ALA A 574 -1.46 -2.81 -17.09
CA ALA A 574 -0.73 -1.60 -17.41
C ALA A 574 -1.62 -0.55 -18.05
N GLY A 575 -1.82 0.53 -17.30
CA GLY A 575 -2.09 1.85 -17.81
C GLY A 575 -3.38 2.08 -18.61
N GLU A 576 -3.42 3.24 -19.17
CA GLU A 576 -4.52 3.78 -19.99
C GLU A 576 -4.38 3.38 -21.47
N GLN A 577 -3.90 2.15 -21.76
CA GLN A 577 -3.74 1.69 -23.14
C GLN A 577 -5.09 1.40 -23.78
N SER A 578 -5.26 1.85 -24.99
CA SER A 578 -6.44 1.56 -25.82
C SER A 578 -6.01 1.17 -27.23
N TYR A 579 -6.77 0.28 -27.85
CA TYR A 579 -6.29 -0.39 -29.05
C TYR A 579 -7.21 -0.14 -30.25
N LEU A 580 -6.59 0.17 -31.39
CA LEU A 580 -7.22 0.25 -32.69
C LEU A 580 -6.50 -0.64 -33.72
N PRO A 581 -7.14 -0.95 -34.89
CA PRO A 581 -6.42 -1.57 -35.97
C PRO A 581 -5.22 -0.70 -36.41
N ARG A 582 -4.06 -1.31 -36.58
CA ARG A 582 -2.77 -0.64 -36.78
C ARG A 582 -2.81 0.42 -37.92
N ARG A 583 -3.44 0.09 -39.05
CA ARG A 583 -3.58 1.05 -40.19
C ARG A 583 -4.34 2.30 -39.79
N ARG A 584 -5.34 2.21 -38.92
CA ARG A 584 -6.12 3.34 -38.45
C ARG A 584 -5.35 4.13 -37.40
N ALA A 585 -4.79 3.45 -36.43
CA ALA A 585 -3.98 4.08 -35.37
C ALA A 585 -2.79 4.85 -35.95
N SER A 586 -2.06 4.29 -36.94
CA SER A 586 -0.92 4.96 -37.57
C SER A 586 -1.33 6.24 -38.33
N ARG A 587 -2.48 6.25 -39.00
CA ARG A 587 -3.01 7.46 -39.65
C ARG A 587 -3.40 8.52 -38.60
N LEU A 588 -4.09 8.13 -37.57
CA LEU A 588 -4.54 9.03 -36.51
C LEU A 588 -3.37 9.63 -35.71
N LEU A 589 -2.30 8.89 -35.56
CA LEU A 589 -1.06 9.37 -34.89
C LEU A 589 -0.15 10.17 -35.85
N GLY A 590 -0.57 10.42 -37.11
CA GLY A 590 0.27 11.13 -38.07
C GLY A 590 1.47 10.34 -38.58
N LEU A 591 1.44 9.01 -38.46
CA LEU A 591 2.55 8.08 -38.78
C LEU A 591 2.11 7.00 -39.80
N PRO A 592 1.49 7.34 -40.93
CA PRO A 592 0.98 6.36 -41.87
C PRO A 592 2.08 5.43 -42.38
N GLY A 593 1.86 4.10 -42.28
CA GLY A 593 2.81 3.08 -42.74
C GLY A 593 4.12 3.03 -41.96
N ARG A 594 4.14 3.57 -40.73
CA ARG A 594 5.32 3.54 -39.86
C ARG A 594 5.05 2.76 -38.58
N ALA A 595 6.11 2.22 -38.01
CA ALA A 595 6.13 1.55 -36.72
C ALA A 595 6.93 2.37 -35.71
N THR A 596 6.51 2.37 -34.46
CA THR A 596 7.26 2.93 -33.32
C THR A 596 7.90 1.85 -32.47
N THR A 597 7.32 0.63 -32.47
CA THR A 597 7.77 -0.50 -31.68
C THR A 597 7.65 -1.77 -32.52
N VAL A 598 8.57 -2.71 -32.33
CA VAL A 598 8.51 -4.04 -32.92
C VAL A 598 8.56 -5.09 -31.82
N LEU A 599 7.56 -5.93 -31.78
CA LEU A 599 7.54 -7.13 -30.93
C LEU A 599 8.18 -8.28 -31.70
N VAL A 600 9.06 -9.06 -31.05
CA VAL A 600 9.73 -10.19 -31.70
C VAL A 600 9.70 -11.43 -30.81
N ALA A 601 9.61 -12.58 -31.43
CA ALA A 601 9.90 -13.88 -30.83
C ALA A 601 11.27 -14.34 -31.31
N GLY A 602 12.19 -14.53 -30.37
CA GLY A 602 13.58 -14.93 -30.65
C GLY A 602 14.40 -15.08 -29.36
N ASP A 603 15.64 -15.53 -29.52
CA ASP A 603 16.59 -15.74 -28.43
C ASP A 603 17.37 -14.46 -28.06
N ALA A 604 18.32 -14.61 -27.12
CA ALA A 604 19.18 -13.53 -26.68
C ALA A 604 20.08 -12.95 -27.82
N ARG A 605 20.39 -13.72 -28.87
CA ARG A 605 21.16 -13.27 -30.01
C ARG A 605 20.38 -12.28 -30.86
N VAL A 606 19.07 -12.53 -31.03
CA VAL A 606 18.14 -11.59 -31.67
C VAL A 606 18.11 -10.27 -30.94
N ALA A 607 17.99 -10.32 -29.61
CA ALA A 607 18.04 -9.12 -28.77
C ALA A 607 19.36 -8.37 -28.89
N GLY A 608 20.50 -9.07 -28.91
CA GLY A 608 21.82 -8.50 -29.10
C GLY A 608 21.97 -7.75 -30.43
N ARG A 609 21.51 -8.37 -31.53
CA ARG A 609 21.51 -7.72 -32.86
C ARG A 609 20.59 -6.51 -32.93
N LEU A 610 19.41 -6.58 -32.30
CA LEU A 610 18.49 -5.43 -32.22
C LEU A 610 19.12 -4.27 -31.42
N ARG A 611 19.80 -4.55 -30.30
CA ARG A 611 20.47 -3.53 -29.50
C ARG A 611 21.62 -2.86 -30.22
N ALA A 612 22.31 -3.58 -31.09
CA ALA A 612 23.42 -3.06 -31.89
C ALA A 612 22.97 -2.11 -33.02
N ASP A 613 21.71 -2.21 -33.47
CA ASP A 613 21.19 -1.38 -34.57
C ASP A 613 20.90 0.06 -34.09
N PRO A 614 21.46 1.09 -34.75
CA PRO A 614 21.24 2.50 -34.39
C PRO A 614 19.77 2.95 -34.47
N ALA A 615 18.95 2.24 -35.23
CA ALA A 615 17.53 2.52 -35.35
C ALA A 615 16.70 2.11 -34.14
N VAL A 616 17.29 1.33 -33.22
CA VAL A 616 16.65 0.84 -32.00
C VAL A 616 17.12 1.66 -30.81
N ALA A 617 16.17 2.28 -30.12
CA ALA A 617 16.45 3.04 -28.91
C ALA A 617 16.62 2.09 -27.70
N ARG A 618 15.76 1.08 -27.60
CA ARG A 618 15.69 0.17 -26.46
C ARG A 618 15.20 -1.20 -26.87
N VAL A 619 15.74 -2.24 -26.24
CA VAL A 619 15.22 -3.62 -26.32
C VAL A 619 14.92 -4.11 -24.91
N THR A 620 13.66 -4.46 -24.66
CA THR A 620 13.19 -5.02 -23.39
C THR A 620 12.87 -6.50 -23.60
N SER A 621 13.42 -7.39 -22.77
CA SER A 621 13.00 -8.79 -22.78
C SER A 621 11.74 -8.98 -21.93
N LYS A 622 10.90 -9.95 -22.32
CA LYS A 622 9.73 -10.33 -21.53
C LYS A 622 10.12 -10.76 -20.11
N ALA A 623 11.20 -11.54 -19.98
CA ALA A 623 11.70 -11.97 -18.69
C ALA A 623 12.14 -10.77 -17.83
N SER A 624 12.89 -9.80 -18.39
CA SER A 624 13.29 -8.61 -17.62
C SER A 624 12.10 -7.71 -17.26
N ALA A 625 11.08 -7.64 -18.10
CA ALA A 625 9.86 -6.91 -17.80
C ALA A 625 9.10 -7.55 -16.62
N LEU A 626 8.94 -8.88 -16.67
CA LEU A 626 8.29 -9.64 -15.59
C LEU A 626 9.08 -9.57 -14.27
N THR A 627 10.41 -9.74 -14.33
CA THR A 627 11.27 -9.62 -13.13
C THR A 627 11.14 -8.23 -12.53
N ALA A 628 11.16 -7.22 -13.36
CA ALA A 628 11.07 -5.84 -12.90
C ALA A 628 9.68 -5.51 -12.30
N GLU A 629 8.58 -6.07 -12.82
CA GLU A 629 7.26 -5.94 -12.18
C GLU A 629 7.20 -6.68 -10.84
N ARG A 630 7.83 -7.85 -10.73
CA ARG A 630 7.92 -8.60 -9.47
C ARG A 630 8.79 -7.89 -8.43
N GLU A 631 9.99 -7.41 -8.79
CA GLU A 631 10.87 -6.64 -7.89
C GLU A 631 10.13 -5.46 -7.27
N LEU A 632 9.27 -4.84 -8.04
CA LEU A 632 8.51 -3.70 -7.59
C LEU A 632 7.32 -4.08 -6.70
N LEU A 633 6.63 -5.18 -7.01
CA LEU A 633 5.63 -5.75 -6.11
C LEU A 633 6.29 -6.16 -4.78
N ASP A 634 7.55 -6.61 -4.80
CA ASP A 634 8.31 -6.92 -3.59
C ASP A 634 8.61 -5.66 -2.75
N GLU A 635 8.89 -4.51 -3.36
CA GLU A 635 9.02 -3.23 -2.63
C GLU A 635 7.69 -2.83 -1.95
N LEU A 636 6.54 -2.98 -2.64
CA LEU A 636 5.22 -2.76 -2.05
C LEU A 636 4.88 -3.79 -0.97
N THR A 637 5.37 -5.02 -1.14
CA THR A 637 5.20 -6.10 -0.15
C THR A 637 5.90 -5.77 1.17
N GLY A 638 6.97 -4.97 1.16
CA GLY A 638 7.62 -4.47 2.37
C GLY A 638 6.64 -3.73 3.28
N LEU A 639 5.92 -2.75 2.75
CA LEU A 639 4.89 -2.00 3.49
C LEU A 639 3.76 -2.92 3.97
N ILE A 640 3.28 -3.81 3.11
CA ILE A 640 2.22 -4.77 3.47
C ILE A 640 2.70 -5.71 4.58
N SER A 641 3.97 -6.14 4.55
CA SER A 641 4.58 -6.98 5.60
C SER A 641 4.62 -6.27 6.95
N VAL A 642 4.90 -4.96 6.98
CA VAL A 642 4.82 -4.15 8.21
C VAL A 642 3.39 -4.13 8.74
N LEU A 643 2.40 -3.90 7.89
CA LEU A 643 0.99 -3.91 8.30
C LEU A 643 0.53 -5.29 8.78
N GLN A 644 1.00 -6.38 8.15
CA GLN A 644 0.77 -7.75 8.59
C GLN A 644 1.42 -8.03 9.96
N ALA A 645 2.67 -7.59 10.15
CA ALA A 645 3.38 -7.75 11.43
C ALA A 645 2.65 -7.01 12.56
N ILE A 646 2.16 -5.80 12.31
CA ILE A 646 1.34 -5.04 13.26
C ILE A 646 0.05 -5.82 13.58
N SER A 647 -0.65 -6.33 12.56
CA SER A 647 -1.89 -7.09 12.72
C SER A 647 -1.67 -8.36 13.56
N LEU A 648 -0.65 -9.15 13.22
CA LEU A 648 -0.29 -10.36 13.98
C LEU A 648 0.19 -10.03 15.38
N GLY A 649 0.94 -8.94 15.58
CA GLY A 649 1.39 -8.48 16.88
C GLY A 649 0.24 -8.10 17.81
N VAL A 650 -0.75 -7.36 17.29
CA VAL A 650 -1.98 -7.03 18.02
C VAL A 650 -2.77 -8.30 18.32
N GLY A 651 -2.92 -9.20 17.34
CA GLY A 651 -3.58 -10.50 17.55
C GLY A 651 -2.88 -11.35 18.63
N ALA A 652 -1.56 -11.40 18.60
CA ALA A 652 -0.75 -12.08 19.62
C ALA A 652 -0.94 -11.47 21.02
N LEU A 653 -0.90 -10.15 21.13
CA LEU A 653 -1.18 -9.45 22.40
C LEU A 653 -2.55 -9.82 22.94
N PHE A 654 -3.55 -9.86 22.08
CA PHE A 654 -4.90 -10.21 22.46
C PHE A 654 -5.02 -11.67 22.90
N LEU A 655 -4.40 -12.59 22.18
CA LEU A 655 -4.35 -14.00 22.56
C LEU A 655 -3.67 -14.19 23.92
N VAL A 656 -2.47 -13.60 24.10
CA VAL A 656 -1.72 -13.69 25.35
C VAL A 656 -2.52 -13.10 26.51
N SER A 657 -3.13 -11.93 26.32
CA SER A 657 -3.94 -11.27 27.34
C SER A 657 -5.15 -12.11 27.74
N THR A 658 -5.84 -12.70 26.75
CA THR A 658 -7.03 -13.52 27.01
C THR A 658 -6.66 -14.83 27.73
N LEU A 659 -5.59 -15.50 27.29
CA LEU A 659 -5.13 -16.74 27.94
C LEU A 659 -4.63 -16.47 29.36
N ALA A 660 -3.87 -15.38 29.56
CA ALA A 660 -3.39 -15.00 30.88
C ALA A 660 -4.55 -14.67 31.84
N LEU A 661 -5.55 -13.92 31.36
CA LEU A 661 -6.74 -13.61 32.15
C LEU A 661 -7.59 -14.86 32.41
N SER A 662 -7.81 -15.73 31.41
CA SER A 662 -8.53 -17.01 31.56
C SER A 662 -7.83 -17.91 32.61
N TYR A 663 -6.51 -17.98 32.52
CA TYR A 663 -5.71 -18.72 33.50
C TYR A 663 -5.84 -18.16 34.92
N LEU A 664 -5.71 -16.85 35.11
CA LEU A 664 -5.82 -16.19 36.40
C LEU A 664 -7.21 -16.40 37.06
N ASP A 665 -8.27 -16.44 36.25
CA ASP A 665 -9.65 -16.70 36.71
C ASP A 665 -9.84 -18.16 37.14
N ARG A 666 -9.15 -19.10 36.47
CA ARG A 666 -9.29 -20.55 36.71
C ARG A 666 -8.20 -21.15 37.59
N ARG A 667 -7.31 -20.31 38.14
CA ARG A 667 -6.23 -20.79 39.02
C ARG A 667 -6.70 -21.70 40.17
N GLY A 668 -7.89 -21.43 40.70
CA GLY A 668 -8.50 -22.26 41.74
C GLY A 668 -8.96 -23.64 41.23
N GLU A 669 -9.50 -23.74 40.02
CA GLU A 669 -9.83 -25.02 39.37
C GLU A 669 -8.57 -25.85 39.14
N PHE A 670 -7.49 -25.21 38.65
CA PHE A 670 -6.19 -25.89 38.45
C PHE A 670 -5.53 -26.32 39.76
N ALA A 671 -5.67 -25.53 40.82
CA ALA A 671 -5.20 -25.92 42.14
C ALA A 671 -5.97 -27.13 42.68
N THR A 672 -7.29 -27.21 42.47
CA THR A 672 -8.12 -28.37 42.82
C THR A 672 -7.71 -29.62 42.03
N LEU A 673 -7.50 -29.49 40.69
CA LEU A 673 -7.01 -30.58 39.89
C LEU A 673 -5.64 -31.08 40.33
N ALA A 674 -4.74 -30.15 40.71
CA ALA A 674 -3.43 -30.51 41.25
C ALA A 674 -3.53 -31.23 42.60
N ALA A 675 -4.48 -30.83 43.48
CA ALA A 675 -4.77 -31.49 44.73
C ALA A 675 -5.36 -32.91 44.55
N LEU A 676 -6.08 -33.13 43.43
CA LEU A 676 -6.60 -34.44 43.01
C LEU A 676 -5.54 -35.34 42.33
N GLY A 677 -4.26 -34.89 42.27
CA GLY A 677 -3.16 -35.69 41.72
C GLY A 677 -2.87 -35.46 40.23
N TYR A 678 -3.54 -34.53 39.58
CA TYR A 678 -3.20 -34.22 38.19
C TYR A 678 -1.80 -33.63 38.07
N GLY A 679 -0.97 -34.24 37.22
CA GLY A 679 0.41 -33.81 37.03
C GLY A 679 0.52 -32.49 36.29
N ARG A 680 1.64 -31.80 36.47
CA ARG A 680 1.95 -30.51 35.84
C ARG A 680 1.80 -30.54 34.30
N ARG A 681 2.19 -31.65 33.65
CA ARG A 681 2.07 -31.86 32.20
C ARG A 681 0.60 -31.92 31.77
N GLN A 682 -0.30 -32.51 32.54
CA GLN A 682 -1.71 -32.64 32.25
C GLN A 682 -2.43 -31.27 32.32
N ILE A 683 -2.11 -30.49 33.35
CA ILE A 683 -2.63 -29.13 33.51
C ILE A 683 -2.11 -28.24 32.39
N GLY A 684 -0.82 -28.35 32.02
CA GLY A 684 -0.25 -27.64 30.89
C GLY A 684 -0.88 -28.02 29.57
N ALA A 685 -1.14 -29.29 29.33
CA ALA A 685 -1.82 -29.79 28.13
C ALA A 685 -3.25 -29.27 28.04
N ALA A 686 -3.97 -29.13 29.15
CA ALA A 686 -5.31 -28.54 29.18
C ALA A 686 -5.31 -27.05 28.79
N VAL A 687 -4.35 -26.27 29.30
CA VAL A 687 -4.17 -24.85 28.93
C VAL A 687 -3.78 -24.70 27.46
N ALA A 688 -2.84 -25.54 27.00
CA ALA A 688 -2.41 -25.55 25.60
C ALA A 688 -3.55 -25.98 24.67
N GLY A 689 -4.36 -26.97 25.07
CA GLY A 689 -5.53 -27.43 24.32
C GLY A 689 -6.60 -26.35 24.16
N GLU A 690 -6.81 -25.54 25.20
CA GLU A 690 -7.73 -24.39 25.13
C GLU A 690 -7.21 -23.31 24.17
N ALA A 691 -5.94 -22.95 24.25
CA ALA A 691 -5.30 -22.00 23.35
C ALA A 691 -5.35 -22.46 21.88
N LEU A 692 -4.98 -23.72 21.65
CA LEU A 692 -5.01 -24.31 20.30
C LEU A 692 -6.41 -24.38 19.73
N SER A 693 -7.41 -24.82 20.51
CA SER A 693 -8.78 -24.90 20.01
C SER A 693 -9.35 -23.54 19.70
N GLN A 694 -9.09 -22.49 20.52
CA GLN A 694 -9.48 -21.12 20.20
C GLN A 694 -8.83 -20.63 18.90
N THR A 695 -7.54 -20.86 18.74
CA THR A 695 -6.78 -20.39 17.57
C THR A 695 -7.18 -21.17 16.30
N LEU A 696 -7.43 -22.49 16.40
CA LEU A 696 -7.90 -23.29 15.27
C LEU A 696 -9.29 -22.84 14.78
N VAL A 697 -10.23 -22.60 15.71
CA VAL A 697 -11.56 -22.06 15.33
C VAL A 697 -11.41 -20.64 14.76
N ALA A 698 -10.56 -19.80 15.33
CA ALA A 698 -10.27 -18.47 14.81
C ALA A 698 -9.63 -18.53 13.43
N ALA A 699 -8.70 -19.45 13.20
CA ALA A 699 -8.06 -19.67 11.89
C ALA A 699 -9.09 -20.12 10.84
N ALA A 700 -10.00 -21.03 11.19
CA ALA A 700 -11.08 -21.44 10.28
C ALA A 700 -11.99 -20.25 9.92
N LEU A 701 -12.36 -19.40 10.90
CA LEU A 701 -13.17 -18.20 10.68
C LEU A 701 -12.40 -17.09 9.97
N SER A 702 -11.08 -17.04 10.07
CA SER A 702 -10.25 -16.03 9.41
C SER A 702 -10.25 -16.18 7.89
N ILE A 703 -10.52 -17.37 7.36
CA ILE A 703 -10.59 -17.63 5.90
C ILE A 703 -11.72 -16.82 5.25
N PRO A 704 -13.00 -17.04 5.62
CA PRO A 704 -14.10 -16.25 5.03
C PRO A 704 -13.99 -14.77 5.41
N LEU A 705 -13.49 -14.45 6.60
CA LEU A 705 -13.31 -13.06 7.05
C LEU A 705 -12.20 -12.36 6.23
N GLY A 706 -11.12 -13.03 5.91
CA GLY A 706 -10.06 -12.52 5.05
C GLY A 706 -10.58 -12.18 3.65
N VAL A 707 -11.37 -13.06 3.06
CA VAL A 707 -12.02 -12.79 1.76
C VAL A 707 -13.02 -11.63 1.87
N LEU A 708 -13.82 -11.59 2.94
CA LEU A 708 -14.79 -10.51 3.18
C LEU A 708 -14.11 -9.14 3.31
N ILE A 709 -12.94 -9.07 3.95
CA ILE A 709 -12.15 -7.84 4.09
C ILE A 709 -11.45 -7.51 2.76
N ALA A 710 -10.89 -8.50 2.07
CA ALA A 710 -10.18 -8.29 0.81
C ALA A 710 -11.09 -7.81 -0.32
N SER A 711 -12.35 -8.25 -0.35
CA SER A 711 -13.31 -7.93 -1.42
C SER A 711 -13.56 -6.43 -1.58
N PRO A 712 -13.98 -5.66 -0.58
CA PRO A 712 -14.15 -4.21 -0.73
C PRO A 712 -12.82 -3.48 -1.00
N LEU A 713 -11.71 -3.99 -0.48
CA LEU A 713 -10.39 -3.42 -0.74
C LEU A 713 -9.99 -3.60 -2.20
N SER A 714 -10.18 -4.78 -2.78
CA SER A 714 -9.88 -5.03 -4.20
C SER A 714 -10.75 -4.17 -5.14
N GLN A 715 -12.04 -3.98 -4.80
CA GLN A 715 -12.93 -3.11 -5.58
C GLN A 715 -12.45 -1.66 -5.56
N ARG A 716 -11.99 -1.15 -4.42
CA ARG A 716 -11.47 0.21 -4.29
C ARG A 716 -10.11 0.38 -4.99
N ILE A 717 -9.26 -0.64 -4.94
CA ILE A 717 -8.02 -0.65 -5.75
C ILE A 717 -8.37 -0.62 -7.24
N ALA A 718 -9.40 -1.37 -7.65
CA ALA A 718 -9.87 -1.37 -9.04
C ALA A 718 -10.39 0.00 -9.50
N GLU A 719 -10.99 0.79 -8.61
CA GLU A 719 -11.41 2.17 -8.91
C GLU A 719 -10.21 3.10 -9.09
N ALA A 720 -9.17 2.94 -8.25
CA ALA A 720 -8.01 3.84 -8.23
C ALA A 720 -6.92 3.46 -9.26
N TRP A 721 -6.62 2.16 -9.40
CA TRP A 721 -5.45 1.66 -10.12
C TRP A 721 -5.80 0.69 -11.24
N PHE A 722 -6.15 -0.55 -10.90
CA PHE A 722 -6.41 -1.66 -11.84
C PHE A 722 -7.25 -2.75 -11.20
N GLU A 723 -7.90 -3.55 -12.03
CA GLU A 723 -8.78 -4.61 -11.58
C GLU A 723 -7.96 -5.84 -11.15
N ILE A 724 -8.06 -6.16 -9.86
CA ILE A 724 -7.49 -7.39 -9.30
C ILE A 724 -8.64 -8.38 -9.14
N GLY A 725 -8.64 -9.44 -9.95
CA GLY A 725 -9.48 -10.61 -9.66
C GLY A 725 -8.97 -11.28 -8.39
N LEU A 726 -9.81 -11.36 -7.36
CA LEU A 726 -9.41 -12.05 -6.14
C LEU A 726 -9.24 -13.55 -6.40
N HIS A 727 -8.04 -14.05 -6.15
CA HIS A 727 -7.69 -15.47 -6.20
C HIS A 727 -7.16 -15.88 -4.83
N PRO A 728 -8.06 -16.27 -3.89
CA PRO A 728 -7.63 -16.70 -2.56
C PRO A 728 -6.99 -18.09 -2.65
N GLU A 729 -5.68 -18.11 -2.70
CA GLU A 729 -4.88 -19.34 -2.76
C GLU A 729 -4.58 -19.88 -1.36
N PRO A 730 -4.52 -21.22 -1.15
CA PRO A 730 -4.19 -21.81 0.15
C PRO A 730 -2.90 -21.26 0.79
N PRO A 731 -1.79 -21.02 0.06
CA PRO A 731 -0.59 -20.45 0.64
C PRO A 731 -0.81 -19.09 1.31
N SER A 732 -1.72 -18.26 0.78
CA SER A 732 -2.02 -16.93 1.34
C SER A 732 -2.57 -16.99 2.76
N PHE A 733 -3.28 -18.07 3.10
CA PHE A 733 -3.79 -18.32 4.45
C PHE A 733 -2.75 -18.99 5.34
N LEU A 734 -2.02 -19.98 4.81
CA LEU A 734 -1.03 -20.74 5.58
C LEU A 734 0.09 -19.86 6.11
N LEU A 735 0.57 -18.88 5.33
CA LEU A 735 1.59 -17.92 5.73
C LEU A 735 1.20 -17.08 6.95
N VAL A 736 -0.10 -16.92 7.22
CA VAL A 736 -0.60 -16.16 8.38
C VAL A 736 -1.05 -17.08 9.50
N ILE A 737 -1.70 -18.19 9.18
CA ILE A 737 -2.24 -19.13 10.17
C ILE A 737 -1.10 -19.85 10.93
N LEU A 738 -0.03 -20.26 10.24
CA LEU A 738 1.08 -20.97 10.89
C LEU A 738 1.81 -20.11 11.94
N PRO A 739 2.19 -18.85 11.67
CA PRO A 739 2.73 -17.97 12.71
C PRO A 739 1.75 -17.72 13.85
N ALA A 740 0.44 -17.56 13.58
CA ALA A 740 -0.56 -17.39 14.60
C ALA A 740 -0.68 -18.61 15.52
N LEU A 741 -0.64 -19.83 14.97
CA LEU A 741 -0.60 -21.07 15.75
C LEU A 741 0.68 -21.20 16.57
N ALA A 742 1.84 -20.84 15.99
CA ALA A 742 3.10 -20.83 16.71
C ALA A 742 3.07 -19.85 17.90
N LEU A 743 2.55 -18.66 17.70
CA LEU A 743 2.37 -17.66 18.76
C LEU A 743 1.40 -18.15 19.84
N ALA A 744 0.32 -18.85 19.45
CA ALA A 744 -0.62 -19.46 20.40
C ALA A 744 0.07 -20.51 21.28
N LEU A 745 0.90 -21.36 20.68
CA LEU A 745 1.68 -22.37 21.40
C LEU A 745 2.69 -21.74 22.35
N LEU A 746 3.39 -20.69 21.91
CA LEU A 746 4.34 -19.94 22.76
C LEU A 746 3.63 -19.25 23.94
N ALA A 747 2.47 -18.64 23.67
CA ALA A 747 1.65 -18.02 24.71
C ALA A 747 1.14 -19.06 25.72
N ALA A 748 0.67 -20.22 25.25
CA ALA A 748 0.25 -21.33 26.07
C ALA A 748 1.41 -21.89 26.91
N ALA A 749 2.59 -22.06 26.32
CA ALA A 749 3.79 -22.52 27.02
C ALA A 749 4.20 -21.53 28.13
N HIS A 750 4.14 -20.22 27.86
CA HIS A 750 4.41 -19.19 28.86
C HIS A 750 3.39 -19.21 30.01
N ALA A 751 2.10 -19.29 29.70
CA ALA A 751 1.01 -19.40 30.68
C ALA A 751 1.18 -20.67 31.52
N THR A 752 1.53 -21.79 30.91
CA THR A 752 1.81 -23.06 31.58
C THR A 752 2.99 -22.96 32.54
N ARG A 753 4.13 -22.38 32.13
CA ARG A 753 5.30 -22.17 33.01
C ARG A 753 4.94 -21.37 34.25
N ARG A 754 4.14 -20.33 34.13
CA ARG A 754 3.64 -19.55 35.28
C ARG A 754 2.64 -20.32 36.13
N ALA A 755 1.81 -21.18 35.52
CA ALA A 755 0.90 -22.07 36.23
C ALA A 755 1.63 -23.05 37.15
N LEU A 756 2.77 -23.52 36.71
CA LEU A 756 3.60 -24.49 37.43
C LEU A 756 4.35 -23.91 38.66
N GLN A 757 4.42 -22.58 38.77
CA GLN A 757 5.04 -21.86 39.87
C GLN A 757 4.06 -21.56 41.03
N LEU A 758 2.78 -21.99 40.93
CA LEU A 758 1.78 -21.76 41.97
C LEU A 758 2.06 -22.55 43.23
N ASN A 759 2.00 -21.85 44.36
CA ASN A 759 1.96 -22.51 45.67
C ASN A 759 0.56 -23.05 45.94
N ILE A 760 0.36 -24.36 45.64
CA ILE A 760 -0.93 -25.05 45.71
C ILE A 760 -1.57 -24.90 47.09
N ALA A 761 -0.77 -25.08 48.16
CA ALA A 761 -1.23 -25.01 49.54
C ALA A 761 -1.79 -23.61 49.91
N ALA A 762 -1.13 -22.54 49.46
CA ALA A 762 -1.59 -21.18 49.69
C ALA A 762 -2.88 -20.86 48.91
N THR A 763 -2.99 -21.37 47.67
CA THR A 763 -4.15 -21.12 46.80
C THR A 763 -5.40 -21.87 47.24
N VAL A 764 -5.26 -23.10 47.73
CA VAL A 764 -6.36 -23.90 48.28
C VAL A 764 -6.84 -23.33 49.63
N ARG A 765 -5.90 -22.93 50.53
CA ARG A 765 -6.26 -22.26 51.79
C ARG A 765 -7.03 -20.96 51.57
N ALA A 766 -6.60 -20.13 50.61
CA ALA A 766 -7.30 -18.87 50.29
C ALA A 766 -8.74 -19.10 49.82
N ARG A 767 -9.06 -20.27 49.25
CA ARG A 767 -10.43 -20.61 48.79
C ARG A 767 -11.32 -21.21 49.90
N LEU A 768 -10.71 -21.81 50.94
CA LEU A 768 -11.42 -22.36 52.08
C LEU A 768 -11.77 -21.29 53.15
N ILE A 769 -10.99 -20.19 53.16
CA ILE A 769 -11.15 -19.10 54.15
C ILE A 769 -11.96 -17.93 53.54
N GLY A 770 -12.11 -17.80 52.20
CA GLY A 770 -12.91 -16.78 51.52
C GLY A 770 -14.06 -17.38 50.72
#